data_e726afd2b927d34d8090ba197ed807a8
#
_entry.id   e726afd2b927d34d8090ba197ed807a8
#
_cell.length_a   1.000
_cell.length_b   1.000
_cell.length_c   1.000
_cell.angle_alpha   90.00
_cell.angle_beta   90.00
_cell.angle_gamma   90.00
#
_symmetry.space_group_name_H-M   'P 1'
#
loop_
_entity.id
_entity.type
_entity.pdbx_description
1 polymer ?
#
loop_
_entity_poly.entity_id
_entity_poly.type
_entity_poly.pdbx_seq_one_letter_code
_entity_poly.pdbx_strand_id
1 'polypeptide(L)'
;MHLEPLLEEEASQMLAGEATAINRQHLYRESGGNPGYLKALISEQPVFTARDDLGRLNQTPRFGNYARYTEELLPLRPEMREVIDAAAVVGHEFEAGLLTQMLGRTETEVLGTIGELIRRDLVHPVVPGQYFAFRHPVVHRAVYNGSELSWRVDMHLRADEALCLRGASAVERAPHVEQWIKHGDLAAVEVLAEAAGVMASTDPGTASAWLTTALRALPQQPRFEARRAGMMTQLAKARGATGQLRECRDLMHEALSILPRDPAPAHAEAVAFAAMVQRLLGGLEETDAMLRMELDVLGGEDALVRASLQFEIAAGQLHSGDPVGCYQWAQEALAVVERHGDRPLQASCLGLMAMANSANGCTELAHDLLGKATTILDGMLDSELARSLDAVIWIGWSEVLLERWDEALRHFDKGVGFATRSGYRLFMPHLLAGQAFVLRDRGRLTDAAIAVEHAVYLAERTDSPEELVNAYAVQGYVDIALGNLDGARQSAFAATLQPRHSASSWKEALALRVLSEATLLDGDHEGCLALVSDAGGADLPTADAGSRVAWYELLVRAELAADRPGRAAEWAQRAKRAADLLEQPGRIALATLAEAQVLLRQDPERALAPAQRAAAGLEEAGRSIDALRARVIVGLALWQDGRFDESAHELKAAQLACEQLGASALARQARVERRRLAARAPRAKSPDAESSVMVLTGREQQIAALVSDGLTNRLIAKRLHIAEKTVEMHLSNVFAKLGVSNRAAVAAMVTRGGPDSPP
;
A
#
# COMPACT_ATOMS: atom_id res chain seq x y z
N MET A 1 34.53 23.07 -17.43
CA MET A 1 34.38 22.29 -16.21
C MET A 1 33.13 21.47 -16.41
N HIS A 2 33.26 20.18 -16.78
CA HIS A 2 32.10 19.27 -16.82
C HIS A 2 31.74 18.91 -15.39
N LEU A 3 30.58 19.33 -14.92
CA LEU A 3 30.00 18.87 -13.67
C LEU A 3 29.32 17.54 -13.96
N GLU A 4 29.59 16.53 -13.13
CA GLU A 4 28.87 15.25 -13.18
C GLU A 4 27.41 15.45 -12.77
N PRO A 5 26.46 14.66 -13.31
CA PRO A 5 25.07 14.69 -12.88
C PRO A 5 24.94 14.35 -11.37
N LEU A 6 23.97 14.94 -10.69
CA LEU A 6 23.63 14.58 -9.32
C LEU A 6 23.21 13.12 -9.22
N LEU A 7 23.55 12.48 -8.13
CA LEU A 7 22.97 11.18 -7.78
C LEU A 7 21.49 11.33 -7.38
N GLU A 8 20.70 10.26 -7.46
CA GLU A 8 19.27 10.28 -7.15
C GLU A 8 19.00 10.76 -5.71
N GLU A 9 19.87 10.40 -4.77
CA GLU A 9 19.80 10.85 -3.36
C GLU A 9 20.06 12.35 -3.21
N GLU A 10 21.02 12.89 -3.93
CA GLU A 10 21.38 14.32 -3.93
C GLU A 10 20.27 15.16 -4.58
N ALA A 11 19.71 14.67 -5.68
CA ALA A 11 18.55 15.27 -6.32
C ALA A 11 17.31 15.22 -5.42
N SER A 12 17.10 14.14 -4.70
CA SER A 12 16.01 14.00 -3.74
C SER A 12 16.15 14.97 -2.55
N GLN A 13 17.37 15.23 -2.08
CA GLN A 13 17.63 16.24 -1.05
C GLN A 13 17.34 17.66 -1.56
N MET A 14 17.72 17.95 -2.82
CA MET A 14 17.44 19.24 -3.46
C MET A 14 15.92 19.48 -3.65
N LEU A 15 15.14 18.41 -3.80
CA LEU A 15 13.69 18.41 -3.97
C LEU A 15 12.93 18.31 -2.63
N ALA A 16 13.63 18.18 -1.49
CA ALA A 16 13.02 18.05 -0.18
C ALA A 16 12.20 19.30 0.17
N GLY A 17 10.88 19.13 0.29
CA GLY A 17 9.92 20.21 0.56
C GLY A 17 9.17 20.75 -0.66
N GLU A 18 9.61 20.46 -1.89
CA GLU A 18 8.98 21.00 -3.11
C GLU A 18 8.22 19.95 -3.94
N ALA A 19 8.45 18.66 -3.70
CA ALA A 19 7.80 17.56 -4.44
C ALA A 19 7.57 16.31 -3.59
N THR A 20 6.51 15.54 -3.91
CA THR A 20 6.27 14.22 -3.32
C THR A 20 7.36 13.23 -3.76
N ALA A 21 7.54 12.12 -3.03
CA ALA A 21 8.56 11.11 -3.34
C ALA A 21 8.46 10.57 -4.78
N ILE A 22 7.22 10.38 -5.27
CA ILE A 22 6.94 9.90 -6.64
C ILE A 22 7.33 10.96 -7.69
N ASN A 23 6.98 12.22 -7.44
CA ASN A 23 7.35 13.32 -8.34
C ASN A 23 8.87 13.55 -8.36
N ARG A 24 9.59 13.31 -7.26
CA ARG A 24 11.04 13.46 -7.19
C ARG A 24 11.76 12.49 -8.12
N GLN A 25 11.34 11.22 -8.16
CA GLN A 25 11.94 10.22 -9.05
C GLN A 25 11.66 10.53 -10.52
N HIS A 26 10.46 11.00 -10.83
CA HIS A 26 10.10 11.46 -12.19
C HIS A 26 10.95 12.66 -12.63
N LEU A 27 11.04 13.69 -11.78
CA LEU A 27 11.85 14.88 -12.03
C LEU A 27 13.35 14.55 -12.18
N TYR A 28 13.85 13.61 -11.38
CA TYR A 28 15.24 13.14 -11.51
C TYR A 28 15.49 12.48 -12.87
N ARG A 29 14.61 11.57 -13.30
CA ARG A 29 14.73 10.91 -14.61
C ARG A 29 14.64 11.91 -15.76
N GLU A 30 13.70 12.83 -15.69
CA GLU A 30 13.54 13.88 -16.71
C GLU A 30 14.71 14.88 -16.75
N SER A 31 15.34 15.18 -15.61
CA SER A 31 16.49 16.07 -15.53
C SER A 31 17.82 15.41 -15.86
N GLY A 32 17.85 14.07 -15.91
CA GLY A 32 19.11 13.32 -16.02
C GLY A 32 20.13 13.66 -14.93
N GLY A 33 19.67 14.09 -13.74
CA GLY A 33 20.53 14.53 -12.64
C GLY A 33 21.15 15.92 -12.82
N ASN A 34 20.79 16.67 -13.87
CA ASN A 34 21.31 18.02 -14.09
C ASN A 34 20.61 19.03 -13.15
N PRO A 35 21.35 19.74 -12.23
CA PRO A 35 20.74 20.64 -11.26
C PRO A 35 19.99 21.82 -11.90
N GLY A 36 20.46 22.31 -13.04
CA GLY A 36 19.82 23.41 -13.79
C GLY A 36 18.49 22.99 -14.39
N TYR A 37 18.44 21.79 -14.97
CA TYR A 37 17.23 21.21 -15.53
C TYR A 37 16.24 20.79 -14.42
N LEU A 38 16.75 20.26 -13.32
CA LEU A 38 15.93 19.91 -12.15
C LEU A 38 15.19 21.15 -11.62
N LYS A 39 15.88 22.29 -11.48
CA LYS A 39 15.28 23.56 -11.07
C LYS A 39 14.26 24.07 -12.09
N ALA A 40 14.53 23.93 -13.39
CA ALA A 40 13.60 24.33 -14.43
C ALA A 40 12.32 23.50 -14.37
N LEU A 41 12.43 22.18 -14.23
CA LEU A 41 11.29 21.26 -14.12
C LEU A 41 10.44 21.47 -12.85
N ILE A 42 11.06 21.83 -11.71
CA ILE A 42 10.33 22.20 -10.48
C ILE A 42 9.48 23.46 -10.69
N SER A 43 10.05 24.47 -11.38
CA SER A 43 9.33 25.72 -11.62
C SER A 43 8.19 25.59 -12.64
N GLU A 44 8.13 24.49 -13.38
CA GLU A 44 7.07 24.14 -14.34
C GLU A 44 5.94 23.32 -13.74
N GLN A 45 6.12 22.79 -12.53
CA GLN A 45 5.02 22.08 -11.87
C GLN A 45 3.82 23.02 -11.74
N PRO A 46 2.61 22.64 -12.21
CA PRO A 46 1.44 23.46 -12.02
C PRO A 46 1.25 23.67 -10.51
N VAL A 47 1.37 24.91 -10.07
CA VAL A 47 0.90 25.28 -8.74
C VAL A 47 -0.60 25.03 -8.80
N PHE A 48 -1.06 24.01 -8.09
CA PHE A 48 -2.48 23.74 -7.93
C PHE A 48 -3.10 24.90 -7.14
N THR A 49 -3.40 25.96 -7.84
CA THR A 49 -4.21 27.07 -7.31
C THR A 49 -5.66 26.74 -7.55
N ALA A 50 -6.44 26.79 -6.47
CA ALA A 50 -7.89 26.75 -6.35
C ALA A 50 -8.68 26.13 -7.53
N ARG A 51 -9.58 25.22 -7.23
CA ARG A 51 -10.60 24.70 -8.15
C ARG A 51 -11.43 25.87 -8.67
N ASP A 52 -11.76 25.86 -9.96
CA ASP A 52 -12.81 26.75 -10.51
C ASP A 52 -14.18 26.36 -9.92
N ASP A 53 -15.20 27.21 -10.15
CA ASP A 53 -16.58 27.00 -9.67
C ASP A 53 -17.24 25.70 -10.20
N LEU A 54 -16.54 24.96 -11.10
CA LEU A 54 -16.93 23.67 -11.67
C LEU A 54 -16.04 22.51 -11.17
N GLY A 55 -15.16 22.77 -10.20
CA GLY A 55 -14.28 21.73 -9.61
C GLY A 55 -13.11 21.32 -10.49
N ARG A 56 -12.83 22.00 -11.60
CA ARG A 56 -11.74 21.71 -12.52
C ARG A 56 -10.46 22.37 -12.04
N LEU A 57 -9.35 21.62 -12.04
CA LEU A 57 -8.03 22.16 -11.76
C LEU A 57 -7.62 23.07 -12.93
N ASN A 58 -7.52 24.36 -12.67
CA ASN A 58 -6.99 25.31 -13.63
C ASN A 58 -5.49 25.08 -13.82
N GLN A 59 -5.13 24.35 -14.85
CA GLN A 59 -3.74 24.22 -15.32
C GLN A 59 -3.38 25.48 -16.12
N THR A 60 -2.82 26.47 -15.48
CA THR A 60 -2.11 27.54 -16.19
C THR A 60 -0.63 27.16 -16.26
N PRO A 61 -0.11 26.83 -17.47
CA PRO A 61 1.33 26.65 -17.63
C PRO A 61 2.01 28.00 -17.39
N ARG A 62 2.88 28.09 -16.39
CA ARG A 62 3.77 29.27 -16.26
C ARG A 62 4.91 29.13 -17.26
N PHE A 63 4.82 29.79 -18.40
CA PHE A 63 5.84 29.87 -19.44
C PHE A 63 7.08 30.70 -19.02
N GLY A 64 7.55 30.59 -17.79
CA GLY A 64 8.54 31.53 -17.24
C GLY A 64 10.01 31.18 -17.44
N ASN A 65 10.40 29.92 -17.58
CA ASN A 65 11.81 29.52 -17.44
C ASN A 65 12.49 28.97 -18.69
N TYR A 66 11.79 28.80 -19.82
CA TYR A 66 12.41 28.45 -21.10
C TYR A 66 13.19 29.59 -21.74
N ALA A 67 13.04 30.83 -21.26
CA ALA A 67 13.70 32.01 -21.85
C ALA A 67 15.21 31.85 -22.00
N ARG A 68 15.88 31.21 -21.05
CA ARG A 68 17.33 30.98 -21.12
C ARG A 68 17.73 30.00 -22.23
N TYR A 69 16.92 29.01 -22.52
CA TYR A 69 17.19 28.04 -23.58
C TYR A 69 16.75 28.55 -24.96
N THR A 70 15.74 29.42 -25.01
CA THR A 70 15.36 30.14 -26.23
C THR A 70 16.45 31.12 -26.67
N GLU A 71 17.20 31.70 -25.75
CA GLU A 71 18.37 32.57 -26.10
C GLU A 71 19.47 31.80 -26.86
N GLU A 72 19.69 30.51 -26.58
CA GLU A 72 20.64 29.65 -27.31
C GLU A 72 20.18 29.38 -28.75
N LEU A 73 18.87 29.47 -29.01
CA LEU A 73 18.25 29.22 -30.31
C LEU A 73 18.19 30.49 -31.20
N LEU A 74 18.28 31.70 -30.60
CA LEU A 74 18.21 32.97 -31.34
C LEU A 74 19.30 33.13 -32.44
N PRO A 75 20.55 32.68 -32.24
CA PRO A 75 21.59 32.87 -33.25
C PRO A 75 21.60 31.79 -34.35
N LEU A 76 20.57 30.93 -34.44
CA LEU A 76 20.49 29.93 -35.49
C LEU A 76 20.08 30.54 -36.81
N ARG A 77 20.75 30.11 -37.91
CA ARG A 77 20.36 30.47 -39.29
C ARG A 77 18.97 29.86 -39.58
N PRO A 78 18.17 30.47 -40.48
CA PRO A 78 16.82 29.99 -40.79
C PRO A 78 16.77 28.49 -41.14
N GLU A 79 17.75 28.00 -41.94
CA GLU A 79 17.83 26.60 -42.34
C GLU A 79 18.11 25.66 -41.16
N MET A 80 18.93 26.07 -40.20
CA MET A 80 19.19 25.32 -38.98
C MET A 80 17.99 25.32 -38.05
N ARG A 81 17.30 26.46 -37.98
CA ARG A 81 16.09 26.62 -37.18
C ARG A 81 15.00 25.70 -37.71
N GLU A 82 14.76 25.66 -39.01
CA GLU A 82 13.76 24.79 -39.61
C GLU A 82 14.05 23.30 -39.37
N VAL A 83 15.30 22.86 -39.49
CA VAL A 83 15.69 21.47 -39.25
C VAL A 83 15.52 21.06 -37.78
N ILE A 84 15.95 21.93 -36.81
CA ILE A 84 15.83 21.60 -35.38
C ILE A 84 14.36 21.66 -34.93
N ASP A 85 13.56 22.59 -35.47
CA ASP A 85 12.12 22.68 -35.18
C ASP A 85 11.40 21.44 -35.72
N ALA A 86 11.72 20.99 -36.96
CA ALA A 86 11.17 19.73 -37.51
C ALA A 86 11.60 18.51 -36.71
N ALA A 87 12.86 18.46 -36.26
CA ALA A 87 13.34 17.41 -35.37
C ALA A 87 12.55 17.38 -34.06
N ALA A 88 12.24 18.55 -33.50
CA ALA A 88 11.45 18.63 -32.29
C ALA A 88 9.98 18.14 -32.46
N VAL A 89 9.43 18.28 -33.66
CA VAL A 89 8.11 17.71 -34.00
C VAL A 89 8.17 16.18 -34.06
N VAL A 90 9.28 15.59 -34.57
CA VAL A 90 9.44 14.11 -34.58
C VAL A 90 9.57 13.56 -33.17
N GLY A 91 10.38 14.20 -32.30
CA GLY A 91 10.53 13.77 -30.92
C GLY A 91 11.90 14.08 -30.34
N HIS A 92 12.17 13.57 -29.14
CA HIS A 92 13.47 13.72 -28.50
C HIS A 92 14.59 13.02 -29.29
N GLU A 93 14.29 11.82 -29.77
CA GLU A 93 15.13 11.09 -30.74
C GLU A 93 14.45 11.16 -32.10
N PHE A 94 15.27 11.34 -33.17
CA PHE A 94 14.75 11.51 -34.51
C PHE A 94 15.69 10.91 -35.55
N GLU A 95 15.10 10.54 -36.70
CA GLU A 95 15.79 9.99 -37.85
C GLU A 95 16.01 11.06 -38.93
N ALA A 96 17.24 11.20 -39.44
CA ALA A 96 17.56 12.17 -40.52
C ALA A 96 16.75 11.94 -41.80
N GLY A 97 16.51 10.67 -42.15
CA GLY A 97 15.74 10.34 -43.34
C GLY A 97 14.26 10.76 -43.23
N LEU A 98 13.64 10.74 -42.04
CA LEU A 98 12.30 11.28 -41.83
C LEU A 98 12.25 12.79 -42.03
N LEU A 99 13.24 13.54 -41.49
CA LEU A 99 13.34 14.97 -41.66
C LEU A 99 13.51 15.35 -43.14
N THR A 100 14.26 14.56 -43.88
CA THR A 100 14.48 14.73 -45.36
C THR A 100 13.12 14.73 -46.11
N GLN A 101 12.24 13.76 -45.76
CA GLN A 101 10.90 13.67 -46.37
C GLN A 101 9.98 14.82 -45.93
N MET A 102 9.96 15.12 -44.62
CA MET A 102 9.10 16.17 -44.04
C MET A 102 9.43 17.56 -44.62
N LEU A 103 10.72 17.86 -44.80
CA LEU A 103 11.21 19.17 -45.27
C LEU A 103 11.32 19.27 -46.81
N GLY A 104 11.23 18.14 -47.53
CA GLY A 104 11.43 18.10 -48.98
C GLY A 104 12.85 18.50 -49.40
N ARG A 105 13.85 18.22 -48.55
CA ARG A 105 15.26 18.52 -48.77
C ARG A 105 16.04 17.25 -49.10
N THR A 106 17.27 17.42 -49.63
CA THR A 106 18.17 16.29 -49.83
C THR A 106 18.78 15.82 -48.50
N GLU A 107 19.10 14.54 -48.42
CA GLU A 107 19.72 13.94 -47.23
C GLU A 107 21.06 14.63 -46.87
N THR A 108 21.83 14.99 -47.90
CA THR A 108 23.10 15.71 -47.70
C THR A 108 22.93 17.08 -47.06
N GLU A 109 21.89 17.84 -47.41
CA GLU A 109 21.58 19.13 -46.82
C GLU A 109 21.15 18.99 -45.37
N VAL A 110 20.28 18.01 -45.07
CA VAL A 110 19.78 17.72 -43.71
C VAL A 110 20.93 17.28 -42.81
N LEU A 111 21.73 16.29 -43.23
CA LEU A 111 22.89 15.80 -42.46
C LEU A 111 23.95 16.89 -42.26
N GLY A 112 24.20 17.74 -43.30
CA GLY A 112 25.09 18.89 -43.16
C GLY A 112 24.62 19.86 -42.07
N THR A 113 23.31 20.15 -42.02
CA THR A 113 22.71 21.01 -41.00
C THR A 113 22.75 20.37 -39.62
N ILE A 114 22.43 19.06 -39.50
CA ILE A 114 22.56 18.31 -38.23
C ILE A 114 24.01 18.36 -37.75
N GLY A 115 25.01 18.22 -38.63
CA GLY A 115 26.41 18.35 -38.27
C GLY A 115 26.78 19.72 -37.68
N GLU A 116 26.12 20.81 -38.12
CA GLU A 116 26.26 22.13 -37.48
C GLU A 116 25.55 22.21 -36.10
N LEU A 117 24.39 21.58 -35.97
CA LEU A 117 23.67 21.50 -34.69
C LEU A 117 24.47 20.71 -33.65
N ILE A 118 25.15 19.63 -34.05
CA ILE A 118 26.08 18.87 -33.20
C ILE A 118 27.23 19.73 -32.72
N ARG A 119 27.87 20.52 -33.62
CA ARG A 119 28.96 21.45 -33.23
C ARG A 119 28.53 22.52 -32.23
N ARG A 120 27.22 22.82 -32.17
CA ARG A 120 26.61 23.75 -31.20
C ARG A 120 26.08 23.05 -29.94
N ASP A 121 26.30 21.76 -29.81
CA ASP A 121 25.86 20.95 -28.65
C ASP A 121 24.35 21.00 -28.43
N LEU A 122 23.55 21.10 -29.50
CA LEU A 122 22.08 21.05 -29.42
C LEU A 122 21.55 19.64 -29.60
N VAL A 123 22.22 18.83 -30.42
CA VAL A 123 21.89 17.42 -30.68
C VAL A 123 23.18 16.59 -30.68
N HIS A 124 23.05 15.29 -30.48
CA HIS A 124 24.15 14.32 -30.53
C HIS A 124 23.73 13.07 -31.34
N PRO A 125 24.67 12.35 -31.95
CA PRO A 125 24.36 11.13 -32.67
C PRO A 125 24.11 9.99 -31.67
N VAL A 126 23.01 9.23 -31.88
CA VAL A 126 22.71 7.98 -31.20
C VAL A 126 23.25 6.82 -32.03
N VAL A 127 22.84 6.75 -33.31
CA VAL A 127 23.46 5.90 -34.33
C VAL A 127 24.02 6.80 -35.44
N PRO A 128 25.34 6.82 -35.62
CA PRO A 128 25.97 7.74 -36.56
C PRO A 128 25.36 7.68 -37.97
N GLY A 129 24.95 8.84 -38.47
CA GLY A 129 24.37 9.01 -39.81
C GLY A 129 22.90 8.66 -39.93
N GLN A 130 22.26 8.06 -38.93
CA GLN A 130 20.85 7.64 -39.00
C GLN A 130 20.00 8.29 -37.92
N TYR A 131 20.32 8.06 -36.62
CA TYR A 131 19.54 8.52 -35.48
C TYR A 131 20.31 9.52 -34.65
N PHE A 132 19.60 10.56 -34.25
CA PHE A 132 20.10 11.67 -33.46
C PHE A 132 19.13 11.94 -32.30
N ALA A 133 19.63 12.54 -31.21
CA ALA A 133 18.83 12.98 -30.11
C ALA A 133 19.16 14.43 -29.73
N PHE A 134 18.19 15.14 -29.19
CA PHE A 134 18.47 16.39 -28.50
C PHE A 134 19.39 16.12 -27.31
N ARG A 135 20.31 17.06 -27.03
CA ARG A 135 21.22 16.90 -25.86
C ARG A 135 20.50 16.67 -24.56
N HIS A 136 19.25 17.15 -24.45
CA HIS A 136 18.40 16.96 -23.26
C HIS A 136 16.91 17.19 -23.60
N PRO A 137 15.95 16.47 -22.92
CA PRO A 137 14.52 16.65 -23.11
C PRO A 137 14.03 18.09 -22.93
N VAL A 138 14.63 18.86 -22.00
CA VAL A 138 14.30 20.29 -21.80
C VAL A 138 14.62 21.13 -23.04
N VAL A 139 15.72 20.85 -23.74
CA VAL A 139 16.07 21.55 -25.00
C VAL A 139 15.07 21.22 -26.10
N HIS A 140 14.71 19.94 -26.23
CA HIS A 140 13.65 19.49 -27.12
C HIS A 140 12.34 20.26 -26.89
N ARG A 141 11.86 20.30 -25.61
CA ARG A 141 10.62 21.04 -25.25
C ARG A 141 10.74 22.55 -25.55
N ALA A 142 11.88 23.16 -25.27
CA ALA A 142 12.10 24.57 -25.55
C ALA A 142 12.02 24.89 -27.07
N VAL A 143 12.61 24.03 -27.92
CA VAL A 143 12.51 24.12 -29.38
C VAL A 143 11.06 23.94 -29.83
N TYR A 144 10.41 22.87 -29.41
CA TYR A 144 9.04 22.56 -29.79
C TYR A 144 8.06 23.69 -29.42
N ASN A 145 8.11 24.18 -28.15
CA ASN A 145 7.23 25.25 -27.69
C ASN A 145 7.60 26.64 -28.31
N GLY A 146 8.81 26.81 -28.75
CA GLY A 146 9.26 28.04 -29.41
C GLY A 146 8.87 28.14 -30.89
N SER A 147 8.35 27.07 -31.50
CA SER A 147 7.90 27.05 -32.89
C SER A 147 6.46 27.53 -33.00
N GLU A 148 6.09 28.15 -34.14
CA GLU A 148 4.72 28.63 -34.38
C GLU A 148 3.72 27.48 -34.47
N LEU A 149 2.56 27.65 -33.86
CA LEU A 149 1.52 26.59 -33.77
C LEU A 149 1.07 26.09 -35.14
N SER A 150 0.81 27.02 -36.08
CA SER A 150 0.37 26.70 -37.45
C SER A 150 1.42 25.85 -38.18
N TRP A 151 2.67 26.21 -38.04
CA TRP A 151 3.79 25.50 -38.63
C TRP A 151 3.98 24.12 -38.02
N ARG A 152 3.85 23.99 -36.68
CA ARG A 152 3.89 22.68 -36.00
C ARG A 152 2.83 21.73 -36.52
N VAL A 153 1.58 22.19 -36.61
CA VAL A 153 0.47 21.41 -37.15
C VAL A 153 0.74 20.88 -38.55
N ASP A 154 1.28 21.75 -39.45
CA ASP A 154 1.71 21.34 -40.81
C ASP A 154 2.84 20.30 -40.78
N MET A 155 3.81 20.47 -39.89
CA MET A 155 4.93 19.54 -39.76
C MET A 155 4.48 18.19 -39.18
N HIS A 156 3.52 18.16 -38.26
CA HIS A 156 2.92 16.91 -37.79
C HIS A 156 2.14 16.17 -38.91
N LEU A 157 1.42 16.91 -39.74
CA LEU A 157 0.79 16.33 -40.95
C LEU A 157 1.82 15.70 -41.89
N ARG A 158 2.90 16.42 -42.21
CA ARG A 158 3.97 15.89 -43.06
C ARG A 158 4.70 14.70 -42.43
N ALA A 159 4.88 14.70 -41.11
CA ALA A 159 5.45 13.57 -40.39
C ALA A 159 4.57 12.32 -40.52
N ASP A 160 3.26 12.48 -40.33
CA ASP A 160 2.31 11.39 -40.49
C ASP A 160 2.29 10.86 -41.93
N GLU A 161 2.25 11.74 -42.96
CA GLU A 161 2.32 11.36 -44.37
C GLU A 161 3.60 10.57 -44.69
N ALA A 162 4.75 11.05 -44.21
CA ALA A 162 6.04 10.40 -44.42
C ALA A 162 6.10 9.03 -43.71
N LEU A 163 5.60 8.93 -42.50
CA LEU A 163 5.50 7.68 -41.74
C LEU A 163 4.54 6.69 -42.42
N CYS A 164 3.39 7.15 -42.91
CA CYS A 164 2.44 6.34 -43.67
C CYS A 164 3.07 5.76 -44.93
N LEU A 165 3.81 6.55 -45.71
CA LEU A 165 4.52 6.08 -46.91
C LEU A 165 5.58 5.03 -46.61
N ARG A 166 6.14 5.04 -45.39
CA ARG A 166 7.13 4.05 -44.92
C ARG A 166 6.47 2.79 -44.34
N GLY A 167 5.13 2.73 -44.26
CA GLY A 167 4.40 1.62 -43.65
C GLY A 167 4.53 1.57 -42.13
N ALA A 168 4.75 2.71 -41.47
CA ALA A 168 4.83 2.80 -40.02
C ALA A 168 3.50 2.40 -39.35
N SER A 169 3.58 1.83 -38.16
CA SER A 169 2.43 1.41 -37.37
C SER A 169 1.52 2.57 -36.95
N ALA A 170 0.28 2.28 -36.61
CA ALA A 170 -0.64 3.27 -36.08
C ALA A 170 -0.08 3.94 -34.81
N VAL A 171 0.64 3.21 -33.95
CA VAL A 171 1.26 3.74 -32.73
C VAL A 171 2.33 4.79 -33.01
N GLU A 172 3.16 4.57 -34.05
CA GLU A 172 4.18 5.55 -34.47
C GLU A 172 3.56 6.79 -35.08
N ARG A 173 2.43 6.68 -35.76
CA ARG A 173 1.70 7.77 -36.44
C ARG A 173 0.83 8.59 -35.48
N ALA A 174 0.22 7.95 -34.49
CA ALA A 174 -0.80 8.54 -33.60
C ALA A 174 -0.35 9.84 -32.90
N PRO A 175 0.89 9.99 -32.36
CA PRO A 175 1.34 11.25 -31.76
C PRO A 175 1.30 12.43 -32.72
N HIS A 176 1.51 12.19 -34.01
CA HIS A 176 1.42 13.22 -35.04
C HIS A 176 -0.02 13.48 -35.44
N VAL A 177 -0.78 12.42 -35.70
CA VAL A 177 -2.21 12.50 -36.08
C VAL A 177 -3.01 13.30 -35.03
N GLU A 178 -2.77 13.08 -33.75
CA GLU A 178 -3.44 13.81 -32.64
C GLU A 178 -3.31 15.33 -32.78
N GLN A 179 -2.21 15.85 -33.34
CA GLN A 179 -1.91 17.27 -33.41
C GLN A 179 -2.57 17.97 -34.61
N TRP A 180 -2.90 17.23 -35.68
CA TRP A 180 -3.45 17.84 -36.91
C TRP A 180 -4.86 17.39 -37.27
N ILE A 181 -5.41 16.34 -36.62
CA ILE A 181 -6.72 15.75 -36.94
C ILE A 181 -7.86 16.80 -36.95
N LYS A 182 -8.72 16.72 -37.97
CA LYS A 182 -9.89 17.58 -38.14
C LYS A 182 -11.19 16.81 -37.93
N HIS A 183 -12.25 17.53 -37.59
CA HIS A 183 -13.58 16.93 -37.49
C HIS A 183 -14.00 16.33 -38.83
N GLY A 184 -14.42 15.07 -38.83
CA GLY A 184 -14.86 14.32 -40.02
C GLY A 184 -13.74 13.53 -40.73
N ASP A 185 -12.48 13.61 -40.29
CA ASP A 185 -11.38 12.84 -40.85
C ASP A 185 -11.38 11.41 -40.31
N LEU A 186 -12.10 10.53 -41.04
CA LEU A 186 -12.28 9.14 -40.61
C LEU A 186 -10.98 8.33 -40.66
N ALA A 187 -10.05 8.63 -41.58
CA ALA A 187 -8.79 7.90 -41.67
C ALA A 187 -7.91 8.19 -40.44
N ALA A 188 -7.84 9.45 -40.03
CA ALA A 188 -7.15 9.86 -38.81
C ALA A 188 -7.80 9.29 -37.54
N VAL A 189 -9.13 9.24 -37.48
CA VAL A 189 -9.87 8.58 -36.38
C VAL A 189 -9.48 7.11 -36.27
N GLU A 190 -9.39 6.37 -37.38
CA GLU A 190 -8.99 4.97 -37.36
C GLU A 190 -7.54 4.77 -36.85
N VAL A 191 -6.60 5.61 -37.26
CA VAL A 191 -5.21 5.52 -36.77
C VAL A 191 -5.15 5.72 -35.26
N LEU A 192 -5.86 6.72 -34.71
CA LEU A 192 -5.89 6.96 -33.28
C LEU A 192 -6.58 5.82 -32.51
N ALA A 193 -7.66 5.27 -33.05
CA ALA A 193 -8.39 4.17 -32.41
C ALA A 193 -7.58 2.87 -32.39
N GLU A 194 -6.91 2.54 -33.51
CA GLU A 194 -6.02 1.38 -33.61
C GLU A 194 -4.82 1.52 -32.67
N ALA A 195 -4.16 2.66 -32.68
CA ALA A 195 -3.03 2.97 -31.79
C ALA A 195 -3.43 2.86 -30.31
N ALA A 196 -4.59 3.41 -29.94
CA ALA A 196 -5.11 3.32 -28.58
C ALA A 196 -5.39 1.88 -28.15
N GLY A 197 -5.91 1.05 -29.07
CA GLY A 197 -6.12 -0.38 -28.82
C GLY A 197 -4.82 -1.12 -28.48
N VAL A 198 -3.73 -0.81 -29.18
CA VAL A 198 -2.39 -1.38 -28.92
C VAL A 198 -1.84 -0.89 -27.55
N MET A 199 -2.01 0.39 -27.25
CA MET A 199 -1.46 1.00 -26.04
C MET A 199 -2.28 0.73 -24.77
N ALA A 200 -3.51 0.26 -24.89
CA ALA A 200 -4.43 0.09 -23.76
C ALA A 200 -3.86 -0.70 -22.58
N SER A 201 -2.99 -1.70 -22.85
CA SER A 201 -2.37 -2.55 -21.82
C SER A 201 -1.04 -2.03 -21.28
N THR A 202 -0.36 -1.13 -21.99
CA THR A 202 1.00 -0.65 -21.65
C THR A 202 1.04 0.80 -21.21
N ASP A 203 0.13 1.63 -21.74
CA ASP A 203 -0.05 3.03 -21.36
C ASP A 203 -1.51 3.46 -21.58
N PRO A 204 -2.41 3.12 -20.64
CA PRO A 204 -3.83 3.49 -20.74
C PRO A 204 -4.07 5.01 -20.71
N GLY A 205 -3.13 5.79 -20.18
CA GLY A 205 -3.20 7.25 -20.19
C GLY A 205 -3.13 7.81 -21.62
N THR A 206 -2.13 7.39 -22.38
CA THR A 206 -1.97 7.75 -23.80
C THR A 206 -3.14 7.22 -24.64
N ALA A 207 -3.57 5.96 -24.41
CA ALA A 207 -4.74 5.40 -25.09
C ALA A 207 -6.01 6.25 -24.85
N SER A 208 -6.23 6.70 -23.62
CA SER A 208 -7.35 7.58 -23.24
C SER A 208 -7.30 8.94 -23.97
N ALA A 209 -6.11 9.55 -24.11
CA ALA A 209 -5.94 10.82 -24.82
C ALA A 209 -6.29 10.68 -26.31
N TRP A 210 -5.76 9.65 -26.96
CA TRP A 210 -6.03 9.40 -28.37
C TRP A 210 -7.49 9.06 -28.65
N LEU A 211 -8.14 8.24 -27.83
CA LEU A 211 -9.58 7.95 -27.96
C LEU A 211 -10.44 9.20 -27.73
N THR A 212 -10.07 10.05 -26.78
CA THR A 212 -10.77 11.31 -26.56
C THR A 212 -10.70 12.21 -27.81
N THR A 213 -9.52 12.32 -28.41
CA THR A 213 -9.30 13.11 -29.64
C THR A 213 -10.05 12.50 -30.82
N ALA A 214 -10.00 11.18 -31.00
CA ALA A 214 -10.71 10.45 -32.05
C ALA A 214 -12.23 10.62 -31.94
N LEU A 215 -12.80 10.51 -30.71
CA LEU A 215 -14.24 10.71 -30.47
C LEU A 215 -14.72 12.14 -30.78
N ARG A 216 -13.88 13.16 -30.51
CA ARG A 216 -14.18 14.56 -30.87
C ARG A 216 -14.19 14.75 -32.39
N ALA A 217 -13.31 14.06 -33.11
CA ALA A 217 -13.21 14.15 -34.55
C ALA A 217 -14.30 13.34 -35.28
N LEU A 218 -14.86 12.29 -34.66
CA LEU A 218 -15.88 11.44 -35.24
C LEU A 218 -17.22 12.18 -35.38
N PRO A 219 -17.83 12.28 -36.58
CA PRO A 219 -19.11 12.95 -36.78
C PRO A 219 -20.27 12.35 -35.98
N GLN A 220 -21.17 13.21 -35.48
CA GLN A 220 -22.37 12.80 -34.76
C GLN A 220 -23.50 12.44 -35.75
N GLN A 221 -23.39 11.29 -36.40
CA GLN A 221 -24.37 10.80 -37.37
C GLN A 221 -24.75 9.34 -37.04
N PRO A 222 -26.01 8.91 -37.28
CA PRO A 222 -26.50 7.57 -36.93
C PRO A 222 -25.60 6.44 -37.45
N ARG A 223 -25.04 6.59 -38.65
CA ARG A 223 -24.16 5.59 -39.25
C ARG A 223 -22.86 5.33 -38.47
N PHE A 224 -22.47 6.22 -37.55
CA PHE A 224 -21.29 6.10 -36.73
C PHE A 224 -21.58 5.74 -35.26
N GLU A 225 -22.85 5.55 -34.87
CA GLU A 225 -23.23 5.25 -33.47
C GLU A 225 -22.56 3.99 -32.94
N ALA A 226 -22.60 2.88 -33.68
CA ALA A 226 -21.93 1.65 -33.25
C ALA A 226 -20.40 1.84 -33.09
N ARG A 227 -19.77 2.61 -33.99
CA ARG A 227 -18.34 2.93 -33.91
C ARG A 227 -18.04 3.80 -32.68
N ARG A 228 -18.88 4.83 -32.47
CA ARG A 228 -18.81 5.72 -31.32
C ARG A 228 -18.92 4.92 -30.02
N ALA A 229 -19.91 4.05 -29.89
CA ALA A 229 -20.11 3.21 -28.72
C ALA A 229 -18.88 2.31 -28.43
N GLY A 230 -18.32 1.68 -29.47
CA GLY A 230 -17.10 0.87 -29.33
C GLY A 230 -15.90 1.67 -28.83
N MET A 231 -15.68 2.88 -29.40
CA MET A 231 -14.60 3.79 -28.94
C MET A 231 -14.85 4.32 -27.53
N MET A 232 -16.10 4.60 -27.15
CA MET A 232 -16.46 5.02 -25.79
C MET A 232 -16.22 3.90 -24.77
N THR A 233 -16.52 2.66 -25.14
CA THR A 233 -16.20 1.48 -24.29
C THR A 233 -14.70 1.34 -24.10
N GLN A 234 -13.90 1.51 -25.15
CA GLN A 234 -12.44 1.48 -25.04
C GLN A 234 -11.92 2.65 -24.18
N LEU A 235 -12.46 3.87 -24.36
CA LEU A 235 -12.11 5.04 -23.55
C LEU A 235 -12.48 4.83 -22.08
N ALA A 236 -13.66 4.27 -21.81
CA ALA A 236 -14.09 3.94 -20.45
C ALA A 236 -13.12 2.94 -19.80
N LYS A 237 -12.70 1.88 -20.51
CA LYS A 237 -11.70 0.92 -20.04
C LYS A 237 -10.37 1.61 -19.72
N ALA A 238 -9.89 2.51 -20.59
CA ALA A 238 -8.66 3.28 -20.38
C ALA A 238 -8.78 4.26 -19.19
N ARG A 239 -9.92 4.93 -19.02
CA ARG A 239 -10.22 5.79 -17.87
C ARG A 239 -10.29 4.99 -16.56
N GLY A 240 -10.94 3.83 -16.58
CA GLY A 240 -10.95 2.90 -15.45
C GLY A 240 -9.54 2.48 -15.06
N ALA A 241 -8.74 2.04 -16.04
CA ALA A 241 -7.35 1.65 -15.82
C ALA A 241 -6.50 2.76 -15.18
N THR A 242 -6.74 4.04 -15.49
CA THR A 242 -6.08 5.20 -14.86
C THR A 242 -6.71 5.64 -13.55
N GLY A 243 -7.72 4.93 -13.03
CA GLY A 243 -8.37 5.20 -11.74
C GLY A 243 -9.50 6.25 -11.78
N GLN A 244 -9.96 6.66 -12.95
CA GLN A 244 -11.05 7.63 -13.14
C GLN A 244 -12.41 6.91 -13.20
N LEU A 245 -12.80 6.28 -12.08
CA LEU A 245 -13.93 5.34 -12.04
C LEU A 245 -15.30 5.99 -12.34
N ARG A 246 -15.53 7.21 -11.88
CA ARG A 246 -16.81 7.92 -12.14
C ARG A 246 -16.94 8.28 -13.61
N GLU A 247 -15.89 8.83 -14.22
CA GLU A 247 -15.88 9.11 -15.66
C GLU A 247 -16.03 7.83 -16.48
N CYS A 248 -15.37 6.76 -16.04
CA CYS A 248 -15.51 5.43 -16.65
C CYS A 248 -16.96 4.95 -16.61
N ARG A 249 -17.63 5.01 -15.46
CA ARG A 249 -19.05 4.65 -15.30
C ARG A 249 -19.94 5.47 -16.23
N ASP A 250 -19.77 6.79 -16.24
CA ASP A 250 -20.61 7.69 -17.04
C ASP A 250 -20.46 7.42 -18.54
N LEU A 251 -19.23 7.19 -19.01
CA LEU A 251 -18.94 6.77 -20.38
C LEU A 251 -19.55 5.40 -20.70
N MET A 252 -19.50 4.44 -19.77
CA MET A 252 -20.13 3.12 -19.97
C MET A 252 -21.63 3.22 -20.04
N HIS A 253 -22.29 4.04 -19.21
CA HIS A 253 -23.74 4.27 -19.31
C HIS A 253 -24.13 4.87 -20.66
N GLU A 254 -23.37 5.87 -21.12
CA GLU A 254 -23.61 6.46 -22.45
C GLU A 254 -23.36 5.43 -23.57
N ALA A 255 -22.26 4.68 -23.53
CA ALA A 255 -21.96 3.65 -24.51
C ALA A 255 -23.04 2.58 -24.57
N LEU A 256 -23.48 2.05 -23.43
CA LEU A 256 -24.54 1.04 -23.35
C LEU A 256 -25.90 1.53 -23.85
N SER A 257 -26.18 2.85 -23.75
CA SER A 257 -27.44 3.42 -24.26
C SER A 257 -27.53 3.41 -25.78
N ILE A 258 -26.41 3.39 -26.48
CA ILE A 258 -26.32 3.44 -27.95
C ILE A 258 -25.72 2.16 -28.56
N LEU A 259 -25.13 1.27 -27.76
CA LEU A 259 -24.57 0.02 -28.23
C LEU A 259 -25.69 -0.93 -28.68
N PRO A 260 -25.66 -1.44 -29.92
CA PRO A 260 -26.67 -2.41 -30.36
C PRO A 260 -26.67 -3.65 -29.47
N ARG A 261 -27.86 -4.17 -29.17
CA ARG A 261 -28.01 -5.45 -28.48
C ARG A 261 -27.84 -6.67 -29.42
N ASP A 262 -27.74 -6.44 -30.68
CA ASP A 262 -27.45 -7.42 -31.70
C ASP A 262 -26.31 -6.90 -32.60
N PRO A 263 -25.13 -7.58 -32.62
CA PRO A 263 -24.80 -8.82 -31.92
C PRO A 263 -24.62 -8.68 -30.40
N ALA A 264 -25.23 -9.59 -29.65
CA ALA A 264 -25.26 -9.60 -28.18
C ALA A 264 -23.87 -9.61 -27.47
N PRO A 265 -22.81 -10.30 -27.99
CA PRO A 265 -21.53 -10.39 -27.27
C PRO A 265 -20.87 -9.07 -26.94
N ALA A 266 -20.85 -8.10 -27.84
CA ALA A 266 -20.23 -6.80 -27.60
C ALA A 266 -20.94 -5.98 -26.52
N HIS A 267 -22.28 -6.08 -26.48
CA HIS A 267 -23.07 -5.46 -25.41
C HIS A 267 -22.83 -6.15 -24.07
N ALA A 268 -22.81 -7.47 -24.04
CA ALA A 268 -22.60 -8.26 -22.84
C ALA A 268 -21.18 -8.07 -22.24
N GLU A 269 -20.14 -7.96 -23.07
CA GLU A 269 -18.78 -7.59 -22.61
C GLU A 269 -18.77 -6.19 -21.96
N ALA A 270 -19.47 -5.23 -22.57
CA ALA A 270 -19.57 -3.89 -22.01
C ALA A 270 -20.32 -3.91 -20.67
N VAL A 271 -21.39 -4.72 -20.55
CA VAL A 271 -22.14 -4.93 -19.31
C VAL A 271 -21.26 -5.55 -18.22
N ALA A 272 -20.48 -6.59 -18.53
CA ALA A 272 -19.57 -7.22 -17.57
C ALA A 272 -18.56 -6.19 -17.00
N PHE A 273 -17.94 -5.39 -17.87
CA PHE A 273 -17.01 -4.35 -17.44
C PHE A 273 -17.71 -3.22 -16.63
N ALA A 274 -18.91 -2.79 -17.06
CA ALA A 274 -19.68 -1.80 -16.33
C ALA A 274 -20.06 -2.31 -14.92
N ALA A 275 -20.39 -3.59 -14.80
CA ALA A 275 -20.69 -4.26 -13.55
C ALA A 275 -19.50 -4.25 -12.59
N MET A 276 -18.30 -4.57 -13.07
CA MET A 276 -17.07 -4.46 -12.26
C MET A 276 -16.86 -3.04 -11.73
N VAL A 277 -16.99 -2.03 -12.60
CA VAL A 277 -16.83 -0.62 -12.20
C VAL A 277 -17.90 -0.20 -11.20
N GLN A 278 -19.14 -0.60 -11.41
CA GLN A 278 -20.25 -0.29 -10.51
C GLN A 278 -20.06 -0.96 -9.13
N ARG A 279 -19.55 -2.19 -9.08
CA ARG A 279 -19.18 -2.88 -7.84
C ARG A 279 -18.11 -2.11 -7.07
N LEU A 280 -17.06 -1.62 -7.75
CA LEU A 280 -16.01 -0.80 -7.11
C LEU A 280 -16.55 0.55 -6.62
N LEU A 281 -17.60 1.07 -7.23
CA LEU A 281 -18.30 2.29 -6.79
C LEU A 281 -19.42 1.99 -5.79
N GLY A 282 -19.61 0.73 -5.42
CA GLY A 282 -20.50 0.30 -4.34
C GLY A 282 -21.92 -0.10 -4.74
N GLY A 283 -22.25 -0.21 -6.01
CA GLY A 283 -23.61 -0.56 -6.50
C GLY A 283 -23.81 -2.07 -6.69
N LEU A 284 -23.81 -2.87 -5.63
CA LEU A 284 -23.85 -4.33 -5.73
C LEU A 284 -25.21 -4.90 -6.18
N GLU A 285 -26.33 -4.42 -5.62
CA GLU A 285 -27.66 -4.97 -5.92
C GLU A 285 -28.10 -4.73 -7.36
N GLU A 286 -27.91 -3.49 -7.85
CA GLU A 286 -28.22 -3.11 -9.21
C GLU A 286 -27.37 -3.88 -10.22
N THR A 287 -26.13 -4.17 -9.86
CA THR A 287 -25.16 -4.92 -10.66
C THR A 287 -25.58 -6.37 -10.87
N ASP A 288 -25.98 -7.08 -9.82
CA ASP A 288 -26.41 -8.49 -9.91
C ASP A 288 -27.64 -8.63 -10.83
N ALA A 289 -28.63 -7.76 -10.67
CA ALA A 289 -29.83 -7.77 -11.53
C ALA A 289 -29.48 -7.52 -13.00
N MET A 290 -28.60 -6.56 -13.29
CA MET A 290 -28.15 -6.24 -14.65
C MET A 290 -27.42 -7.42 -15.29
N LEU A 291 -26.50 -8.05 -14.57
CA LEU A 291 -25.72 -9.21 -15.06
C LEU A 291 -26.60 -10.42 -15.36
N ARG A 292 -27.57 -10.74 -14.50
CA ARG A 292 -28.51 -11.86 -14.72
C ARG A 292 -29.40 -11.60 -15.92
N MET A 293 -29.91 -10.39 -16.06
CA MET A 293 -30.72 -10.03 -17.23
C MET A 293 -29.92 -10.19 -18.54
N GLU A 294 -28.65 -9.80 -18.54
CA GLU A 294 -27.79 -9.89 -19.72
C GLU A 294 -27.43 -11.37 -20.03
N LEU A 295 -27.24 -12.22 -19.01
CA LEU A 295 -27.06 -13.66 -19.18
C LEU A 295 -28.24 -14.33 -19.86
N ASP A 296 -29.47 -13.92 -19.52
CA ASP A 296 -30.70 -14.45 -20.11
C ASP A 296 -30.81 -14.04 -21.58
N VAL A 297 -30.45 -12.79 -21.92
CA VAL A 297 -30.48 -12.26 -23.31
C VAL A 297 -29.41 -12.91 -24.17
N LEU A 298 -28.16 -13.04 -23.65
CA LEU A 298 -27.03 -13.63 -24.42
C LEU A 298 -27.28 -15.10 -24.82
N GLY A 299 -28.05 -15.84 -24.02
CA GLY A 299 -28.31 -17.27 -24.29
C GLY A 299 -27.03 -18.10 -24.37
N GLY A 300 -26.79 -18.74 -25.49
CA GLY A 300 -25.63 -19.61 -25.72
C GLY A 300 -24.66 -19.12 -26.80
N GLU A 301 -24.79 -17.88 -27.26
CA GLU A 301 -24.10 -17.41 -28.48
C GLU A 301 -22.57 -17.23 -28.28
N ASP A 302 -22.11 -16.72 -27.10
CA ASP A 302 -20.67 -16.58 -26.83
C ASP A 302 -20.33 -17.08 -25.42
N ALA A 303 -19.64 -18.22 -25.41
CA ALA A 303 -19.32 -18.92 -24.17
C ALA A 303 -18.36 -18.14 -23.28
N LEU A 304 -17.34 -17.42 -23.83
CA LEU A 304 -16.37 -16.65 -23.04
C LEU A 304 -16.99 -15.41 -22.44
N VAL A 305 -17.82 -14.71 -23.20
CA VAL A 305 -18.56 -13.53 -22.70
C VAL A 305 -19.52 -13.95 -21.59
N ARG A 306 -20.20 -15.09 -21.75
CA ARG A 306 -21.03 -15.68 -20.70
C ARG A 306 -20.22 -15.95 -19.43
N ALA A 307 -19.03 -16.55 -19.56
CA ALA A 307 -18.14 -16.80 -18.43
C ALA A 307 -17.69 -15.51 -17.73
N SER A 308 -17.47 -14.42 -18.47
CA SER A 308 -17.14 -13.11 -17.88
C SER A 308 -18.29 -12.54 -17.05
N LEU A 309 -19.54 -12.65 -17.54
CA LEU A 309 -20.72 -12.25 -16.77
C LEU A 309 -20.88 -13.10 -15.49
N GLN A 310 -20.71 -14.42 -15.59
CA GLN A 310 -20.77 -15.34 -14.45
C GLN A 310 -19.67 -15.05 -13.42
N PHE A 311 -18.47 -14.71 -13.87
CA PHE A 311 -17.36 -14.31 -13.00
C PHE A 311 -17.69 -13.02 -12.23
N GLU A 312 -18.27 -12.00 -12.86
CA GLU A 312 -18.66 -10.78 -12.17
C GLU A 312 -19.80 -11.01 -11.17
N ILE A 313 -20.75 -11.91 -11.44
CA ILE A 313 -21.75 -12.35 -10.45
C ILE A 313 -21.04 -13.01 -9.28
N ALA A 314 -20.10 -13.93 -9.54
CA ALA A 314 -19.34 -14.61 -8.48
C ALA A 314 -18.59 -13.60 -7.58
N ALA A 315 -17.92 -12.62 -8.19
CA ALA A 315 -17.23 -11.57 -7.46
C ALA A 315 -18.20 -10.73 -6.61
N GLY A 316 -19.36 -10.39 -7.14
CA GLY A 316 -20.44 -9.72 -6.40
C GLY A 316 -20.94 -10.53 -5.21
N GLN A 317 -21.16 -11.84 -5.37
CA GLN A 317 -21.58 -12.74 -4.27
C GLN A 317 -20.56 -12.77 -3.14
N LEU A 318 -19.24 -12.84 -3.45
CA LEU A 318 -18.21 -12.78 -2.41
C LEU A 318 -18.24 -11.44 -1.65
N HIS A 319 -18.44 -10.33 -2.34
CA HIS A 319 -18.53 -9.01 -1.70
C HIS A 319 -19.80 -8.84 -0.86
N SER A 320 -20.88 -9.52 -1.21
CA SER A 320 -22.13 -9.55 -0.41
C SER A 320 -22.11 -10.56 0.74
N GLY A 321 -20.98 -11.28 0.92
CA GLY A 321 -20.80 -12.25 2.03
C GLY A 321 -21.38 -13.63 1.75
N ASP A 322 -21.60 -13.99 0.48
CA ASP A 322 -22.00 -15.34 0.06
C ASP A 322 -20.85 -16.09 -0.65
N PRO A 323 -19.93 -16.71 0.10
CA PRO A 323 -18.83 -17.47 -0.51
C PRO A 323 -19.31 -18.76 -1.20
N VAL A 324 -20.48 -19.29 -0.86
CA VAL A 324 -21.03 -20.48 -1.49
C VAL A 324 -21.56 -20.15 -2.88
N GLY A 325 -22.36 -19.11 -2.99
CA GLY A 325 -22.83 -18.60 -4.29
C GLY A 325 -21.68 -18.17 -5.18
N CYS A 326 -20.68 -17.49 -4.61
CA CYS A 326 -19.44 -17.13 -5.32
C CYS A 326 -18.77 -18.35 -5.94
N TYR A 327 -18.55 -19.40 -5.16
CA TYR A 327 -17.92 -20.65 -5.64
C TYR A 327 -18.71 -21.28 -6.81
N GLN A 328 -20.03 -21.36 -6.68
CA GLN A 328 -20.89 -21.97 -7.70
C GLN A 328 -20.79 -21.24 -9.05
N TRP A 329 -20.95 -19.91 -9.04
CA TRP A 329 -20.88 -19.11 -10.25
C TRP A 329 -19.48 -19.10 -10.88
N ALA A 330 -18.43 -19.01 -10.05
CA ALA A 330 -17.05 -19.07 -10.53
C ALA A 330 -16.70 -20.45 -11.11
N GLN A 331 -17.25 -21.54 -10.58
CA GLN A 331 -17.06 -22.89 -11.10
C GLN A 331 -17.72 -23.07 -12.47
N GLU A 332 -18.90 -22.51 -12.69
CA GLU A 332 -19.56 -22.51 -14.00
C GLU A 332 -18.73 -21.74 -15.04
N ALA A 333 -18.23 -20.55 -14.66
CA ALA A 333 -17.35 -19.76 -15.53
C ALA A 333 -16.06 -20.53 -15.83
N LEU A 334 -15.41 -21.12 -14.84
CA LEU A 334 -14.15 -21.88 -14.99
C LEU A 334 -14.30 -23.03 -15.99
N ALA A 335 -15.37 -23.78 -15.92
CA ALA A 335 -15.61 -24.90 -16.83
C ALA A 335 -15.69 -24.48 -18.32
N VAL A 336 -16.10 -23.24 -18.58
CA VAL A 336 -16.11 -22.67 -19.94
C VAL A 336 -14.70 -22.18 -20.31
N VAL A 337 -14.07 -21.43 -19.43
CA VAL A 337 -12.77 -20.78 -19.66
C VAL A 337 -11.66 -21.81 -19.92
N GLU A 338 -11.66 -22.93 -19.19
CA GLU A 338 -10.70 -24.04 -19.40
C GLU A 338 -10.80 -24.64 -20.82
N ARG A 339 -12.01 -24.82 -21.34
CA ARG A 339 -12.22 -25.35 -22.67
C ARG A 339 -11.76 -24.43 -23.81
N HIS A 340 -11.79 -23.09 -23.54
CA HIS A 340 -11.43 -22.08 -24.54
C HIS A 340 -10.00 -21.54 -24.36
N GLY A 341 -9.31 -21.91 -23.27
CA GLY A 341 -7.90 -21.55 -23.02
C GLY A 341 -7.66 -20.10 -22.69
N ASP A 342 -8.65 -19.37 -22.12
CA ASP A 342 -8.44 -17.99 -21.63
C ASP A 342 -7.75 -18.01 -20.26
N ARG A 343 -6.42 -18.04 -20.28
CA ARG A 343 -5.58 -18.13 -19.08
C ARG A 343 -5.81 -16.98 -18.08
N PRO A 344 -5.92 -15.70 -18.50
CA PRO A 344 -6.20 -14.61 -17.56
C PRO A 344 -7.47 -14.82 -16.74
N LEU A 345 -8.61 -15.04 -17.40
CA LEU A 345 -9.88 -15.26 -16.71
C LEU A 345 -9.88 -16.57 -15.90
N GLN A 346 -9.16 -17.60 -16.37
CA GLN A 346 -8.97 -18.84 -15.62
C GLN A 346 -8.28 -18.60 -14.29
N ALA A 347 -7.22 -17.79 -14.24
CA ALA A 347 -6.53 -17.43 -13.00
C ALA A 347 -7.43 -16.64 -12.05
N SER A 348 -8.23 -15.69 -12.58
CA SER A 348 -9.21 -14.93 -11.79
C SER A 348 -10.28 -15.85 -11.20
N CYS A 349 -10.86 -16.77 -11.98
CA CYS A 349 -11.85 -17.74 -11.47
C CYS A 349 -11.27 -18.64 -10.38
N LEU A 350 -10.10 -19.23 -10.61
CA LEU A 350 -9.44 -20.10 -9.63
C LEU A 350 -9.06 -19.35 -8.37
N GLY A 351 -8.52 -18.12 -8.48
CA GLY A 351 -8.17 -17.26 -7.35
C GLY A 351 -9.40 -16.87 -6.54
N LEU A 352 -10.49 -16.49 -7.20
CA LEU A 352 -11.75 -16.14 -6.55
C LEU A 352 -12.37 -17.35 -5.82
N MET A 353 -12.35 -18.53 -6.45
CA MET A 353 -12.80 -19.78 -5.82
C MET A 353 -11.94 -20.16 -4.63
N ALA A 354 -10.62 -19.99 -4.71
CA ALA A 354 -9.70 -20.21 -3.58
C ALA A 354 -10.02 -19.27 -2.41
N MET A 355 -10.27 -17.99 -2.70
CA MET A 355 -10.65 -17.02 -1.68
C MET A 355 -11.99 -17.35 -1.02
N ALA A 356 -13.00 -17.71 -1.79
CA ALA A 356 -14.30 -18.12 -1.29
C ALA A 356 -14.21 -19.34 -0.36
N ASN A 357 -13.41 -20.36 -0.73
CA ASN A 357 -13.20 -21.54 0.10
C ASN A 357 -12.36 -21.24 1.34
N SER A 358 -11.34 -20.39 1.25
CA SER A 358 -10.57 -19.93 2.41
C SER A 358 -11.47 -19.19 3.41
N ALA A 359 -12.32 -18.30 2.93
CA ALA A 359 -13.26 -17.55 3.75
C ALA A 359 -14.28 -18.46 4.44
N ASN A 360 -14.68 -19.55 3.78
CA ASN A 360 -15.62 -20.54 4.32
C ASN A 360 -14.95 -21.64 5.20
N GLY A 361 -13.63 -21.65 5.28
CA GLY A 361 -12.86 -22.62 6.08
C GLY A 361 -12.57 -23.96 5.40
N CYS A 362 -12.82 -24.07 4.10
CA CYS A 362 -12.49 -25.25 3.29
C CYS A 362 -11.03 -25.18 2.82
N THR A 363 -10.09 -25.28 3.75
CA THR A 363 -8.65 -25.01 3.53
C THR A 363 -7.99 -25.93 2.50
N GLU A 364 -8.30 -27.23 2.52
CA GLU A 364 -7.71 -28.22 1.59
C GLU A 364 -8.07 -27.89 0.13
N LEU A 365 -9.35 -27.64 -0.15
CA LEU A 365 -9.82 -27.28 -1.49
C LEU A 365 -9.25 -25.91 -1.91
N ALA A 366 -9.16 -24.97 -0.97
CA ALA A 366 -8.56 -23.66 -1.23
C ALA A 366 -7.08 -23.79 -1.64
N HIS A 367 -6.31 -24.67 -0.98
CA HIS A 367 -4.91 -24.94 -1.37
C HIS A 367 -4.78 -25.54 -2.78
N ASP A 368 -5.64 -26.50 -3.17
CA ASP A 368 -5.63 -27.10 -4.52
C ASP A 368 -5.93 -26.04 -5.59
N LEU A 369 -6.99 -25.27 -5.40
CA LEU A 369 -7.39 -24.20 -6.32
C LEU A 369 -6.30 -23.12 -6.44
N LEU A 370 -5.74 -22.72 -5.31
CA LEU A 370 -4.67 -21.71 -5.26
C LEU A 370 -3.41 -22.20 -5.98
N GLY A 371 -3.02 -23.49 -5.83
CA GLY A 371 -1.88 -24.06 -6.53
C GLY A 371 -2.03 -24.00 -8.05
N LYS A 372 -3.25 -24.24 -8.57
CA LYS A 372 -3.57 -24.09 -10.00
C LYS A 372 -3.53 -22.62 -10.43
N ALA A 373 -4.13 -21.73 -9.64
CA ALA A 373 -4.17 -20.29 -9.93
C ALA A 373 -2.77 -19.66 -10.00
N THR A 374 -1.90 -19.96 -9.01
CA THR A 374 -0.53 -19.44 -8.95
C THR A 374 0.33 -19.91 -10.10
N THR A 375 0.17 -21.19 -10.53
CA THR A 375 0.89 -21.73 -11.70
C THR A 375 0.58 -20.93 -12.96
N ILE A 376 -0.68 -20.52 -13.15
CA ILE A 376 -1.08 -19.69 -14.30
C ILE A 376 -0.53 -18.28 -14.14
N LEU A 377 -0.74 -17.65 -12.98
CA LEU A 377 -0.33 -16.27 -12.69
C LEU A 377 1.17 -16.06 -12.84
N ASP A 378 1.98 -17.02 -12.38
CA ASP A 378 3.44 -16.92 -12.48
C ASP A 378 3.93 -16.89 -13.93
N GLY A 379 3.25 -17.61 -14.82
CA GLY A 379 3.53 -17.64 -16.25
C GLY A 379 2.85 -16.58 -17.11
N MET A 380 2.10 -15.63 -16.52
CA MET A 380 1.44 -14.55 -17.27
C MET A 380 2.42 -13.47 -17.72
N LEU A 381 2.21 -13.04 -18.98
CA LEU A 381 2.84 -11.85 -19.56
C LEU A 381 2.14 -10.56 -19.09
N ASP A 382 2.81 -9.41 -19.22
CA ASP A 382 2.23 -8.11 -18.87
C ASP A 382 0.92 -7.80 -19.61
N SER A 383 0.79 -8.23 -20.88
CA SER A 383 -0.44 -8.10 -21.65
C SER A 383 -1.61 -8.96 -21.13
N GLU A 384 -1.31 -10.11 -20.55
CA GLU A 384 -2.30 -10.99 -19.91
C GLU A 384 -2.70 -10.43 -18.54
N LEU A 385 -1.73 -9.91 -17.75
CA LEU A 385 -1.99 -9.22 -16.47
C LEU A 385 -2.88 -7.99 -16.66
N ALA A 386 -2.70 -7.23 -17.73
CA ALA A 386 -3.54 -6.07 -18.04
C ALA A 386 -5.03 -6.44 -18.21
N ARG A 387 -5.32 -7.68 -18.64
CA ARG A 387 -6.70 -8.19 -18.82
C ARG A 387 -7.34 -8.68 -17.52
N SER A 388 -6.54 -9.14 -16.56
CA SER A 388 -7.01 -9.76 -15.32
C SER A 388 -6.07 -9.47 -14.15
N LEU A 389 -5.82 -8.18 -13.88
CA LEU A 389 -5.01 -7.76 -12.72
C LEU A 389 -5.69 -8.11 -11.39
N ASP A 390 -7.00 -8.25 -11.37
CA ASP A 390 -7.80 -8.74 -10.24
C ASP A 390 -7.42 -10.17 -9.81
N ALA A 391 -6.89 -11.02 -10.71
CA ALA A 391 -6.37 -12.33 -10.35
C ALA A 391 -5.29 -12.24 -9.25
N VAL A 392 -4.42 -11.21 -9.32
CA VAL A 392 -3.41 -10.98 -8.29
C VAL A 392 -4.05 -10.69 -6.94
N ILE A 393 -5.16 -9.95 -6.92
CA ILE A 393 -5.89 -9.63 -5.69
C ILE A 393 -6.47 -10.90 -5.07
N TRP A 394 -7.22 -11.68 -5.85
CA TRP A 394 -7.87 -12.89 -5.35
C TRP A 394 -6.87 -13.93 -4.86
N ILE A 395 -5.79 -14.13 -5.63
CA ILE A 395 -4.71 -15.05 -5.29
C ILE A 395 -3.96 -14.55 -4.04
N GLY A 396 -3.51 -13.30 -4.01
CA GLY A 396 -2.74 -12.75 -2.90
C GLY A 396 -3.50 -12.76 -1.58
N TRP A 397 -4.78 -12.40 -1.58
CA TRP A 397 -5.59 -12.48 -0.35
C TRP A 397 -5.92 -13.92 0.04
N SER A 398 -6.07 -14.85 -0.91
CA SER A 398 -6.18 -16.29 -0.61
C SER A 398 -4.92 -16.80 0.09
N GLU A 399 -3.74 -16.38 -0.38
CA GLU A 399 -2.46 -16.71 0.26
C GLU A 399 -2.35 -16.14 1.67
N VAL A 400 -2.82 -14.90 1.90
CA VAL A 400 -2.91 -14.31 3.24
C VAL A 400 -3.81 -15.14 4.16
N LEU A 401 -5.00 -15.53 3.68
CA LEU A 401 -5.95 -16.33 4.45
C LEU A 401 -5.41 -17.75 4.77
N LEU A 402 -4.54 -18.27 3.92
CA LEU A 402 -3.88 -19.57 4.04
C LEU A 402 -2.48 -19.49 4.68
N GLU A 403 -2.12 -18.34 5.24
CA GLU A 403 -0.82 -18.07 5.92
C GLU A 403 0.42 -18.27 5.03
N ARG A 404 0.27 -18.09 3.71
CA ARG A 404 1.36 -18.16 2.71
C ARG A 404 1.94 -16.77 2.46
N TRP A 405 2.59 -16.21 3.47
CA TRP A 405 2.99 -14.80 3.51
C TRP A 405 3.99 -14.39 2.43
N ASP A 406 5.00 -15.23 2.16
CA ASP A 406 6.08 -14.89 1.22
C ASP A 406 5.57 -14.95 -0.22
N GLU A 407 4.68 -15.90 -0.54
CA GLU A 407 4.01 -15.99 -1.83
C GLU A 407 3.04 -14.81 -2.02
N ALA A 408 2.24 -14.48 -1.02
CA ALA A 408 1.35 -13.33 -1.06
C ALA A 408 2.10 -12.02 -1.35
N LEU A 409 3.21 -11.78 -0.64
CA LEU A 409 4.05 -10.61 -0.87
C LEU A 409 4.61 -10.59 -2.29
N ARG A 410 5.13 -11.72 -2.77
CA ARG A 410 5.66 -11.86 -4.13
C ARG A 410 4.61 -11.54 -5.20
N HIS A 411 3.36 -12.01 -5.03
CA HIS A 411 2.31 -11.74 -5.99
C HIS A 411 1.81 -10.30 -5.93
N PHE A 412 1.65 -9.72 -4.74
CA PHE A 412 1.35 -8.29 -4.61
C PHE A 412 2.46 -7.43 -5.23
N ASP A 413 3.75 -7.77 -5.02
CA ASP A 413 4.89 -7.08 -5.64
C ASP A 413 4.84 -7.18 -7.17
N LYS A 414 4.47 -8.34 -7.73
CA LYS A 414 4.27 -8.53 -9.18
C LYS A 414 3.20 -7.58 -9.71
N GLY A 415 2.05 -7.50 -9.04
CA GLY A 415 0.94 -6.62 -9.42
C GLY A 415 1.31 -5.13 -9.31
N VAL A 416 1.92 -4.71 -8.20
CA VAL A 416 2.39 -3.33 -8.00
C VAL A 416 3.44 -2.96 -9.04
N GLY A 417 4.38 -3.87 -9.34
CA GLY A 417 5.42 -3.66 -10.36
C GLY A 417 4.82 -3.47 -11.75
N PHE A 418 3.87 -4.31 -12.17
CA PHE A 418 3.14 -4.13 -13.42
C PHE A 418 2.40 -2.80 -13.46
N ALA A 419 1.57 -2.52 -12.46
CA ALA A 419 0.75 -1.31 -12.39
C ALA A 419 1.60 -0.04 -12.43
N THR A 420 2.78 -0.05 -11.79
CA THR A 420 3.73 1.08 -11.81
C THR A 420 4.32 1.31 -13.20
N ARG A 421 4.73 0.24 -13.90
CA ARG A 421 5.32 0.36 -15.25
C ARG A 421 4.32 0.81 -16.30
N SER A 422 3.08 0.30 -16.24
CA SER A 422 2.03 0.57 -17.22
C SER A 422 1.18 1.80 -16.91
N GLY A 423 1.35 2.43 -15.73
CA GLY A 423 0.45 3.50 -15.30
C GLY A 423 -0.96 3.03 -14.91
N TYR A 424 -1.15 1.72 -14.72
CA TYR A 424 -2.41 1.12 -14.32
C TYR A 424 -2.70 1.43 -12.85
N ARG A 425 -3.80 2.10 -12.53
CA ARG A 425 -4.11 2.57 -11.17
C ARG A 425 -5.36 1.94 -10.56
N LEU A 426 -6.16 1.25 -11.35
CA LEU A 426 -7.46 0.73 -10.96
C LEU A 426 -7.43 -0.07 -9.65
N PHE A 427 -6.53 -1.04 -9.55
CA PHE A 427 -6.39 -1.93 -8.39
C PHE A 427 -5.15 -1.64 -7.54
N MET A 428 -4.42 -0.57 -7.84
CA MET A 428 -3.19 -0.23 -7.12
C MET A 428 -3.41 -0.03 -5.61
N PRO A 429 -4.49 0.65 -5.15
CA PRO A 429 -4.76 0.77 -3.71
C PRO A 429 -4.91 -0.58 -3.04
N HIS A 430 -5.62 -1.51 -3.68
CA HIS A 430 -5.87 -2.86 -3.16
C HIS A 430 -4.59 -3.70 -3.05
N LEU A 431 -3.74 -3.65 -4.08
CA LEU A 431 -2.46 -4.35 -4.13
C LEU A 431 -1.51 -3.84 -3.03
N LEU A 432 -1.41 -2.52 -2.87
CA LEU A 432 -0.60 -1.88 -1.84
C LEU A 432 -1.13 -2.17 -0.43
N ALA A 433 -2.44 -2.21 -0.23
CA ALA A 433 -3.05 -2.59 1.04
C ALA A 433 -2.74 -4.06 1.39
N GLY A 434 -2.83 -4.98 0.40
CA GLY A 434 -2.43 -6.37 0.58
C GLY A 434 -0.95 -6.52 0.94
N GLN A 435 -0.08 -5.81 0.23
CA GLN A 435 1.35 -5.74 0.54
C GLN A 435 1.60 -5.25 1.98
N ALA A 436 0.94 -4.15 2.38
CA ALA A 436 1.07 -3.58 3.72
C ALA A 436 0.60 -4.53 4.82
N PHE A 437 -0.50 -5.27 4.57
CA PHE A 437 -1.02 -6.27 5.49
C PHE A 437 0.02 -7.37 5.76
N VAL A 438 0.60 -7.94 4.71
CA VAL A 438 1.64 -8.98 4.81
C VAL A 438 2.90 -8.44 5.50
N LEU A 439 3.37 -7.26 5.09
CA LEU A 439 4.56 -6.63 5.67
C LEU A 439 4.40 -6.38 7.18
N ARG A 440 3.20 -5.97 7.61
CA ARG A 440 2.88 -5.79 9.04
C ARG A 440 3.00 -7.12 9.80
N ASP A 441 2.40 -8.20 9.31
CA ASP A 441 2.42 -9.50 10.00
C ASP A 441 3.83 -10.09 10.04
N ARG A 442 4.64 -9.86 9.00
CA ARG A 442 6.07 -10.21 8.94
C ARG A 442 6.97 -9.27 9.77
N GLY A 443 6.43 -8.27 10.45
CA GLY A 443 7.18 -7.33 11.30
C GLY A 443 7.94 -6.23 10.54
N ARG A 444 7.74 -6.07 9.23
CA ARG A 444 8.36 -5.00 8.42
C ARG A 444 7.51 -3.72 8.49
N LEU A 445 7.38 -3.15 9.70
CA LEU A 445 6.40 -2.10 9.97
C LEU A 445 6.67 -0.79 9.23
N THR A 446 7.93 -0.43 9.00
CA THR A 446 8.28 0.78 8.22
C THR A 446 7.82 0.66 6.78
N ASP A 447 8.08 -0.50 6.15
CA ASP A 447 7.66 -0.75 4.78
C ASP A 447 6.13 -0.83 4.67
N ALA A 448 5.48 -1.45 5.67
CA ALA A 448 4.02 -1.52 5.78
C ALA A 448 3.38 -0.13 5.85
N ALA A 449 3.95 0.79 6.65
CA ALA A 449 3.47 2.16 6.75
C ALA A 449 3.56 2.90 5.41
N ILE A 450 4.69 2.80 4.71
CA ILE A 450 4.87 3.44 3.39
C ILE A 450 3.86 2.88 2.38
N ALA A 451 3.69 1.56 2.33
CA ALA A 451 2.77 0.93 1.39
C ALA A 451 1.31 1.35 1.65
N VAL A 452 0.87 1.36 2.93
CA VAL A 452 -0.52 1.70 3.25
C VAL A 452 -0.82 3.19 3.12
N GLU A 453 0.12 4.08 3.43
CA GLU A 453 -0.03 5.52 3.16
C GLU A 453 -0.24 5.78 1.67
N HIS A 454 0.52 5.07 0.82
CA HIS A 454 0.35 5.15 -0.62
C HIS A 454 -0.99 4.55 -1.08
N ALA A 455 -1.42 3.43 -0.49
CA ALA A 455 -2.73 2.83 -0.76
C ALA A 455 -3.87 3.81 -0.46
N VAL A 456 -3.87 4.45 0.71
CA VAL A 456 -4.87 5.45 1.11
C VAL A 456 -4.86 6.65 0.16
N TYR A 457 -3.67 7.21 -0.12
CA TYR A 457 -3.54 8.34 -1.04
C TYR A 457 -4.15 8.06 -2.42
N LEU A 458 -3.95 6.86 -2.96
CA LEU A 458 -4.53 6.48 -4.25
C LEU A 458 -6.03 6.18 -4.13
N ALA A 459 -6.48 5.49 -3.07
CA ALA A 459 -7.89 5.19 -2.84
C ALA A 459 -8.75 6.46 -2.75
N GLU A 460 -8.27 7.50 -2.06
CA GLU A 460 -8.93 8.80 -1.97
C GLU A 460 -9.09 9.49 -3.34
N ARG A 461 -8.23 9.16 -4.30
CA ARG A 461 -8.26 9.75 -5.65
C ARG A 461 -9.08 8.96 -6.66
N THR A 462 -9.35 7.70 -6.39
CA THR A 462 -10.19 6.85 -7.26
C THR A 462 -11.68 7.00 -6.97
N ASP A 463 -12.05 7.69 -5.88
CA ASP A 463 -13.44 7.84 -5.41
C ASP A 463 -14.17 6.49 -5.21
N SER A 464 -13.42 5.40 -4.97
CA SER A 464 -13.97 4.05 -4.75
C SER A 464 -14.20 3.81 -3.27
N PRO A 465 -15.46 3.68 -2.80
CA PRO A 465 -15.74 3.32 -1.41
C PRO A 465 -15.13 1.97 -1.01
N GLU A 466 -15.12 1.00 -1.93
CA GLU A 466 -14.54 -0.32 -1.72
C GLU A 466 -13.04 -0.27 -1.43
N GLU A 467 -12.29 0.51 -2.22
CA GLU A 467 -10.85 0.69 -2.04
C GLU A 467 -10.54 1.50 -0.77
N LEU A 468 -11.38 2.50 -0.45
CA LEU A 468 -11.24 3.29 0.77
C LEU A 468 -11.43 2.45 2.03
N VAL A 469 -12.48 1.62 2.08
CA VAL A 469 -12.70 0.70 3.22
C VAL A 469 -11.49 -0.20 3.44
N ASN A 470 -10.98 -0.82 2.37
CA ASN A 470 -9.83 -1.71 2.45
C ASN A 470 -8.56 -0.98 2.92
N ALA A 471 -8.23 0.15 2.29
CA ALA A 471 -7.03 0.92 2.61
C ALA A 471 -7.06 1.45 4.05
N TYR A 472 -8.17 2.03 4.49
CA TYR A 472 -8.33 2.52 5.87
C TYR A 472 -8.33 1.39 6.91
N ALA A 473 -8.96 0.23 6.62
CA ALA A 473 -8.93 -0.91 7.53
C ALA A 473 -7.49 -1.42 7.73
N VAL A 474 -6.72 -1.55 6.65
CA VAL A 474 -5.32 -1.98 6.71
C VAL A 474 -4.44 -0.91 7.35
N GLN A 475 -4.68 0.40 7.09
CA GLN A 475 -3.96 1.49 7.75
C GLN A 475 -4.13 1.40 9.26
N GLY A 476 -5.37 1.29 9.76
CA GLY A 476 -5.61 1.13 11.18
C GLY A 476 -4.95 -0.13 11.77
N TYR A 477 -4.88 -1.22 10.98
CA TYR A 477 -4.20 -2.46 11.39
C TYR A 477 -2.68 -2.28 11.53
N VAL A 478 -2.05 -1.51 10.65
CA VAL A 478 -0.64 -1.14 10.73
C VAL A 478 -0.40 -0.16 11.88
N ASP A 479 -1.26 0.84 12.04
CA ASP A 479 -1.18 1.85 13.10
C ASP A 479 -1.23 1.25 14.51
N ILE A 480 -2.06 0.20 14.74
CA ILE A 480 -2.04 -0.55 16.01
C ILE A 480 -0.65 -1.10 16.30
N ALA A 481 0.00 -1.72 15.33
CA ALA A 481 1.33 -2.30 15.52
C ALA A 481 2.39 -1.22 15.81
N LEU A 482 2.31 -0.09 15.12
CA LEU A 482 3.17 1.09 15.35
C LEU A 482 2.89 1.79 16.69
N GLY A 483 1.70 1.55 17.29
CA GLY A 483 1.27 2.19 18.54
C GLY A 483 0.63 3.57 18.36
N ASN A 484 0.21 3.89 17.14
CA ASN A 484 -0.58 5.07 16.80
C ASN A 484 -2.08 4.78 16.98
N LEU A 485 -2.55 4.71 18.22
CA LEU A 485 -3.93 4.31 18.52
C LEU A 485 -4.97 5.32 18.03
N ASP A 486 -4.63 6.62 18.04
CA ASP A 486 -5.52 7.68 17.52
C ASP A 486 -5.69 7.54 16.01
N GLY A 487 -4.59 7.34 15.27
CA GLY A 487 -4.63 7.07 13.82
C GLY A 487 -5.42 5.79 13.51
N ALA A 488 -5.18 4.72 14.26
CA ALA A 488 -5.93 3.46 14.10
C ALA A 488 -7.44 3.64 14.26
N ARG A 489 -7.89 4.39 15.29
CA ARG A 489 -9.31 4.70 15.49
C ARG A 489 -9.88 5.55 14.36
N GLN A 490 -9.16 6.60 13.96
CA GLN A 490 -9.60 7.48 12.87
C GLN A 490 -9.77 6.72 11.56
N SER A 491 -8.76 5.93 11.17
CA SER A 491 -8.79 5.14 9.95
C SER A 491 -9.89 4.07 9.98
N ALA A 492 -10.00 3.31 11.08
CA ALA A 492 -11.03 2.29 11.21
C ALA A 492 -12.44 2.91 11.22
N PHE A 493 -12.63 4.05 11.89
CA PHE A 493 -13.89 4.77 11.87
C PHE A 493 -14.21 5.32 10.48
N ALA A 494 -13.25 5.91 9.78
CA ALA A 494 -13.42 6.37 8.41
C ALA A 494 -13.84 5.25 7.45
N ALA A 495 -13.30 4.02 7.64
CA ALA A 495 -13.72 2.84 6.90
C ALA A 495 -15.22 2.50 7.15
N THR A 496 -15.69 2.60 8.39
CA THR A 496 -17.10 2.30 8.73
C THR A 496 -18.10 3.36 8.25
N LEU A 497 -17.63 4.58 7.93
CA LEU A 497 -18.47 5.67 7.41
C LEU A 497 -18.71 5.59 5.90
N GLN A 498 -17.96 4.75 5.19
CA GLN A 498 -18.18 4.60 3.75
C GLN A 498 -19.58 4.04 3.47
N PRO A 499 -20.20 4.40 2.33
CA PRO A 499 -21.52 3.90 1.97
C PRO A 499 -21.58 2.37 2.03
N ARG A 500 -22.47 1.83 2.85
CA ARG A 500 -22.67 0.38 2.98
C ARG A 500 -23.59 -0.10 1.88
N HIS A 501 -23.11 -0.98 1.04
CA HIS A 501 -23.89 -1.59 -0.03
C HIS A 501 -24.22 -3.06 0.24
N SER A 502 -23.59 -3.67 1.25
CA SER A 502 -23.99 -4.96 1.83
C SER A 502 -23.67 -5.00 3.31
N ALA A 503 -24.43 -5.80 4.07
CA ALA A 503 -24.26 -5.93 5.53
C ALA A 503 -23.05 -6.80 5.95
N SER A 504 -22.22 -7.29 5.03
CA SER A 504 -21.33 -8.44 5.30
C SER A 504 -20.01 -8.46 4.54
N SER A 505 -19.32 -7.33 4.39
CA SER A 505 -17.97 -7.32 3.76
C SER A 505 -16.89 -7.72 4.78
N TRP A 506 -15.97 -8.64 4.39
CA TRP A 506 -14.80 -9.00 5.21
C TRP A 506 -13.87 -7.80 5.50
N LYS A 507 -13.85 -6.80 4.62
CA LYS A 507 -13.09 -5.54 4.79
C LYS A 507 -13.68 -4.70 5.93
N GLU A 508 -14.99 -4.61 6.01
CA GLU A 508 -15.70 -3.95 7.12
C GLU A 508 -15.47 -4.70 8.45
N ALA A 509 -15.48 -6.04 8.39
CA ALA A 509 -15.14 -6.86 9.56
C ALA A 509 -13.71 -6.58 10.05
N LEU A 510 -12.74 -6.41 9.15
CA LEU A 510 -11.39 -5.99 9.50
C LEU A 510 -11.37 -4.59 10.14
N ALA A 511 -12.05 -3.62 9.55
CA ALA A 511 -12.12 -2.25 10.08
C ALA A 511 -12.73 -2.23 11.49
N LEU A 512 -13.82 -2.98 11.70
CA LEU A 512 -14.48 -3.08 12.98
C LEU A 512 -13.61 -3.79 14.03
N ARG A 513 -12.86 -4.84 13.64
CA ARG A 513 -11.89 -5.49 14.51
C ARG A 513 -10.77 -4.54 14.94
N VAL A 514 -10.25 -3.75 14.00
CA VAL A 514 -9.24 -2.72 14.29
C VAL A 514 -9.76 -1.68 15.26
N LEU A 515 -11.00 -1.19 15.06
CA LEU A 515 -11.64 -0.23 15.95
C LEU A 515 -11.81 -0.80 17.35
N SER A 516 -12.30 -2.07 17.45
CA SER A 516 -12.47 -2.77 18.72
C SER A 516 -11.14 -2.98 19.43
N GLU A 517 -10.08 -3.36 18.71
CA GLU A 517 -8.75 -3.55 19.29
C GLU A 517 -8.12 -2.24 19.77
N ALA A 518 -8.24 -1.15 18.99
CA ALA A 518 -7.77 0.16 19.39
C ALA A 518 -8.51 0.69 20.63
N THR A 519 -9.82 0.45 20.72
CA THR A 519 -10.66 0.79 21.88
C THR A 519 -10.22 0.02 23.13
N LEU A 520 -9.94 -1.28 22.99
CA LEU A 520 -9.41 -2.10 24.08
C LEU A 520 -8.04 -1.61 24.56
N LEU A 521 -7.15 -1.29 23.65
CA LEU A 521 -5.77 -0.82 23.96
C LEU A 521 -5.76 0.57 24.63
N ASP A 522 -6.81 1.36 24.42
CA ASP A 522 -7.04 2.64 25.10
C ASP A 522 -7.61 2.46 26.53
N GLY A 523 -7.94 1.22 26.89
CA GLY A 523 -8.46 0.84 28.23
C GLY A 523 -9.99 0.75 28.33
N ASP A 524 -10.72 1.01 27.25
CA ASP A 524 -12.19 0.89 27.20
C ASP A 524 -12.60 -0.52 26.76
N HIS A 525 -12.55 -1.45 27.70
CA HIS A 525 -12.92 -2.85 27.47
C HIS A 525 -14.43 -3.06 27.26
N GLU A 526 -15.29 -2.27 27.90
CA GLU A 526 -16.74 -2.34 27.69
C GLU A 526 -17.13 -1.80 26.29
N GLY A 527 -16.51 -0.71 25.86
CA GLY A 527 -16.67 -0.19 24.49
C GLY A 527 -16.24 -1.20 23.44
N CYS A 528 -15.11 -1.89 23.65
CA CYS A 528 -14.69 -2.99 22.78
C CYS A 528 -15.75 -4.10 22.68
N LEU A 529 -16.28 -4.55 23.81
CA LEU A 529 -17.31 -5.60 23.85
C LEU A 529 -18.62 -5.15 23.19
N ALA A 530 -19.02 -3.89 23.35
CA ALA A 530 -20.17 -3.31 22.69
C ALA A 530 -20.01 -3.29 21.16
N LEU A 531 -18.85 -2.83 20.65
CA LEU A 531 -18.57 -2.83 19.22
C LEU A 531 -18.66 -4.25 18.61
N VAL A 532 -18.15 -5.27 19.32
CA VAL A 532 -18.27 -6.67 18.85
C VAL A 532 -19.71 -7.15 18.87
N SER A 533 -20.49 -6.76 19.89
CA SER A 533 -21.91 -7.09 19.96
C SER A 533 -22.70 -6.51 18.79
N ASP A 534 -22.42 -5.25 18.44
CA ASP A 534 -23.04 -4.56 17.31
C ASP A 534 -22.64 -5.15 15.96
N ALA A 535 -21.45 -5.79 15.88
CA ALA A 535 -20.96 -6.52 14.70
C ALA A 535 -21.67 -7.86 14.44
N GLY A 536 -22.68 -8.22 15.22
CA GLY A 536 -23.40 -9.49 15.12
C GLY A 536 -23.09 -10.48 16.25
N GLY A 537 -22.39 -10.05 17.29
CA GLY A 537 -22.17 -10.78 18.53
C GLY A 537 -21.27 -12.02 18.38
N ALA A 538 -21.67 -13.09 19.09
CA ALA A 538 -20.86 -14.30 19.24
C ALA A 538 -20.57 -15.08 17.95
N ASP A 539 -21.44 -14.98 16.97
CA ASP A 539 -21.36 -15.79 15.74
C ASP A 539 -20.53 -15.09 14.63
N LEU A 540 -20.24 -13.80 14.81
CA LEU A 540 -19.39 -13.00 13.91
C LEU A 540 -19.69 -13.30 12.42
N PRO A 541 -20.92 -13.08 11.95
CA PRO A 541 -21.37 -13.54 10.64
C PRO A 541 -20.58 -12.91 9.48
N THR A 542 -20.03 -11.71 9.70
CA THR A 542 -19.24 -10.97 8.70
C THR A 542 -17.77 -11.39 8.65
N ALA A 543 -17.28 -12.11 9.67
CA ALA A 543 -15.90 -12.55 9.73
C ALA A 543 -15.71 -13.86 8.95
N ASP A 544 -14.69 -13.91 8.09
CA ASP A 544 -14.24 -15.15 7.48
C ASP A 544 -13.77 -16.16 8.55
N ALA A 545 -13.69 -17.44 8.18
CA ALA A 545 -13.37 -18.52 9.11
C ALA A 545 -12.02 -18.30 9.82
N GLY A 546 -11.01 -17.81 9.11
CA GLY A 546 -9.68 -17.54 9.67
C GLY A 546 -9.68 -16.34 10.63
N SER A 547 -10.37 -15.27 10.27
CA SER A 547 -10.47 -14.06 11.10
C SER A 547 -11.19 -14.30 12.43
N ARG A 548 -12.13 -15.24 12.50
CA ARG A 548 -12.86 -15.56 13.75
C ARG A 548 -11.92 -15.91 14.89
N VAL A 549 -10.81 -16.61 14.63
CA VAL A 549 -9.83 -16.95 15.68
C VAL A 549 -9.24 -15.69 16.30
N ALA A 550 -8.89 -14.69 15.47
CA ALA A 550 -8.35 -13.41 15.93
C ALA A 550 -9.41 -12.57 16.68
N TRP A 551 -10.68 -12.63 16.28
CA TRP A 551 -11.78 -12.02 17.00
C TRP A 551 -11.99 -12.64 18.38
N TYR A 552 -11.97 -13.98 18.48
CA TYR A 552 -12.13 -14.65 19.76
C TYR A 552 -10.95 -14.37 20.71
N GLU A 553 -9.73 -14.26 20.18
CA GLU A 553 -8.57 -13.87 20.99
C GLU A 553 -8.70 -12.41 21.50
N LEU A 554 -9.23 -11.49 20.68
CA LEU A 554 -9.54 -10.13 21.10
C LEU A 554 -10.57 -10.11 22.22
N LEU A 555 -11.64 -10.91 22.10
CA LEU A 555 -12.66 -11.05 23.14
C LEU A 555 -12.10 -11.64 24.43
N VAL A 556 -11.16 -12.59 24.35
CA VAL A 556 -10.45 -13.09 25.55
C VAL A 556 -9.75 -11.95 26.27
N ARG A 557 -9.02 -11.10 25.55
CA ARG A 557 -8.32 -9.93 26.14
C ARG A 557 -9.32 -8.94 26.75
N ALA A 558 -10.42 -8.66 26.08
CA ALA A 558 -11.43 -7.71 26.55
C ALA A 558 -12.14 -8.23 27.84
N GLU A 559 -12.53 -9.49 27.88
CA GLU A 559 -13.18 -10.10 29.05
C GLU A 559 -12.21 -10.23 30.23
N LEU A 560 -10.91 -10.52 29.99
CA LEU A 560 -9.89 -10.50 31.04
C LEU A 560 -9.65 -9.09 31.59
N ALA A 561 -9.70 -8.08 30.75
CA ALA A 561 -9.62 -6.69 31.18
C ALA A 561 -10.84 -6.25 32.00
N ALA A 562 -12.01 -6.79 31.68
CA ALA A 562 -13.28 -6.64 32.44
C ALA A 562 -13.37 -7.49 33.72
N ASP A 563 -12.30 -8.22 34.07
CA ASP A 563 -12.22 -9.14 35.21
C ASP A 563 -13.30 -10.27 35.15
N ARG A 564 -13.56 -10.79 33.94
CA ARG A 564 -14.54 -11.88 33.67
C ARG A 564 -13.85 -13.14 33.12
N PRO A 565 -12.97 -13.79 33.90
CA PRO A 565 -12.16 -14.91 33.40
C PRO A 565 -12.97 -16.14 32.96
N GLY A 566 -14.17 -16.34 33.49
CA GLY A 566 -15.08 -17.41 33.05
C GLY A 566 -15.53 -17.23 31.60
N ARG A 567 -15.97 -16.01 31.22
CA ARG A 567 -16.34 -15.69 29.84
C ARG A 567 -15.12 -15.72 28.89
N ALA A 568 -13.98 -15.25 29.36
CA ALA A 568 -12.75 -15.36 28.61
C ALA A 568 -12.40 -16.81 28.24
N ALA A 569 -12.63 -17.76 29.18
CA ALA A 569 -12.41 -19.18 28.92
C ALA A 569 -13.35 -19.74 27.85
N GLU A 570 -14.62 -19.29 27.82
CA GLU A 570 -15.58 -19.68 26.77
C GLU A 570 -15.08 -19.19 25.36
N TRP A 571 -14.58 -17.96 25.27
CA TRP A 571 -14.04 -17.43 24.04
C TRP A 571 -12.76 -18.16 23.61
N ALA A 572 -11.86 -18.49 24.52
CA ALA A 572 -10.69 -19.30 24.24
C ALA A 572 -11.05 -20.68 23.70
N GLN A 573 -12.09 -21.32 24.22
CA GLN A 573 -12.60 -22.58 23.68
C GLN A 573 -13.18 -22.44 22.27
N ARG A 574 -13.86 -21.32 21.98
CA ARG A 574 -14.34 -21.04 20.62
C ARG A 574 -13.17 -20.80 19.65
N ALA A 575 -12.16 -20.05 20.09
CA ALA A 575 -10.93 -19.85 19.31
C ALA A 575 -10.27 -21.17 18.96
N LYS A 576 -10.13 -22.08 19.96
CA LYS A 576 -9.56 -23.41 19.75
C LYS A 576 -10.36 -24.22 18.74
N ARG A 577 -11.68 -24.32 18.90
CA ARG A 577 -12.53 -25.05 17.96
C ARG A 577 -12.45 -24.51 16.53
N ALA A 578 -12.45 -23.20 16.39
CA ALA A 578 -12.32 -22.56 15.07
C ALA A 578 -10.94 -22.84 14.44
N ALA A 579 -9.87 -22.81 15.23
CA ALA A 579 -8.52 -23.08 14.75
C ALA A 579 -8.33 -24.58 14.39
N ASP A 580 -8.87 -25.48 15.20
CA ASP A 580 -8.79 -26.94 14.96
C ASP A 580 -9.48 -27.33 13.63
N LEU A 581 -10.56 -26.62 13.24
CA LEU A 581 -11.26 -26.85 11.97
C LEU A 581 -10.45 -26.38 10.75
N LEU A 582 -9.60 -25.37 10.93
CA LEU A 582 -8.80 -24.79 9.83
C LEU A 582 -7.48 -25.54 9.62
N GLU A 583 -6.98 -26.21 10.64
CA GLU A 583 -5.70 -26.92 10.65
C GLU A 583 -4.47 -26.04 10.27
N GLN A 584 -4.61 -24.71 10.41
CA GLN A 584 -3.56 -23.76 10.08
C GLN A 584 -2.66 -23.49 11.29
N PRO A 585 -1.32 -23.66 11.17
CA PRO A 585 -0.38 -23.54 12.30
C PRO A 585 -0.48 -22.21 13.06
N GLY A 586 -0.53 -21.10 12.37
CA GLY A 586 -0.61 -19.76 12.99
C GLY A 586 -1.95 -19.53 13.70
N ARG A 587 -3.06 -20.04 13.16
CA ARG A 587 -4.38 -19.97 13.81
C ARG A 587 -4.43 -20.82 15.08
N ILE A 588 -3.84 -22.03 15.03
CA ILE A 588 -3.71 -22.92 16.21
C ILE A 588 -2.85 -22.24 17.28
N ALA A 589 -1.73 -21.66 16.90
CA ALA A 589 -0.84 -20.94 17.82
C ALA A 589 -1.54 -19.70 18.42
N LEU A 590 -2.33 -18.96 17.66
CA LEU A 590 -3.11 -17.81 18.15
C LEU A 590 -4.20 -18.25 19.16
N ALA A 591 -4.90 -19.34 18.89
CA ALA A 591 -5.85 -19.91 19.84
C ALA A 591 -5.16 -20.43 21.12
N THR A 592 -3.94 -20.99 21.00
CA THR A 592 -3.11 -21.40 22.13
C THR A 592 -2.66 -20.18 22.95
N LEU A 593 -2.41 -19.02 22.32
CA LEU A 593 -2.14 -17.77 23.03
C LEU A 593 -3.36 -17.33 23.85
N ALA A 594 -4.57 -17.42 23.28
CA ALA A 594 -5.82 -17.12 24.00
C ALA A 594 -5.98 -18.04 25.25
N GLU A 595 -5.69 -19.34 25.13
CA GLU A 595 -5.69 -20.27 26.26
C GLU A 595 -4.66 -19.88 27.32
N ALA A 596 -3.43 -19.56 26.92
CA ALA A 596 -2.37 -19.13 27.84
C ALA A 596 -2.73 -17.86 28.63
N GLN A 597 -3.39 -16.89 28.01
CA GLN A 597 -3.88 -15.68 28.66
C GLN A 597 -4.93 -15.96 29.73
N VAL A 598 -5.87 -16.87 29.46
CA VAL A 598 -6.87 -17.30 30.43
C VAL A 598 -6.22 -18.05 31.61
N LEU A 599 -5.33 -18.99 31.31
CA LEU A 599 -4.61 -19.76 32.35
C LEU A 599 -3.75 -18.85 33.24
N LEU A 600 -3.14 -17.83 32.69
CA LEU A 600 -2.37 -16.85 33.48
C LEU A 600 -3.19 -16.17 34.60
N ARG A 601 -4.50 -16.09 34.43
CA ARG A 601 -5.45 -15.53 35.45
C ARG A 601 -6.10 -16.58 36.32
N GLN A 602 -6.41 -17.77 35.79
CA GLN A 602 -7.17 -18.82 36.50
C GLN A 602 -6.30 -19.88 37.15
N ASP A 603 -5.21 -20.29 36.48
CA ASP A 603 -4.29 -21.36 36.88
C ASP A 603 -2.88 -21.02 36.40
N PRO A 604 -2.20 -20.05 37.04
CA PRO A 604 -0.91 -19.52 36.56
C PRO A 604 0.19 -20.57 36.40
N GLU A 605 0.19 -21.62 37.21
CA GLU A 605 1.19 -22.71 37.17
C GLU A 605 1.15 -23.49 35.83
N ARG A 606 -0.01 -23.49 35.16
CA ARG A 606 -0.23 -24.17 33.90
C ARG A 606 -0.07 -23.27 32.68
N ALA A 607 0.12 -21.96 32.87
CA ALA A 607 0.15 -21.00 31.77
C ALA A 607 1.43 -21.04 30.92
N LEU A 608 2.59 -21.41 31.50
CA LEU A 608 3.90 -21.31 30.86
C LEU A 608 4.03 -22.15 29.58
N ALA A 609 3.66 -23.43 29.65
CA ALA A 609 3.81 -24.33 28.50
C ALA A 609 2.95 -23.94 27.29
N PRO A 610 1.63 -23.58 27.44
CA PRO A 610 0.85 -23.03 26.34
C PRO A 610 1.41 -21.71 25.81
N ALA A 611 1.89 -20.79 26.65
CA ALA A 611 2.47 -19.53 26.23
C ALA A 611 3.72 -19.74 25.35
N GLN A 612 4.61 -20.67 25.75
CA GLN A 612 5.81 -21.02 24.97
C GLN A 612 5.45 -21.66 23.63
N ARG A 613 4.49 -22.60 23.60
CA ARG A 613 4.00 -23.20 22.34
C ARG A 613 3.38 -22.15 21.42
N ALA A 614 2.61 -21.21 21.97
CA ALA A 614 2.03 -20.13 21.19
C ALA A 614 3.10 -19.22 20.57
N ALA A 615 4.11 -18.83 21.35
CA ALA A 615 5.20 -17.98 20.87
C ALA A 615 5.99 -18.67 19.74
N ALA A 616 6.38 -19.94 19.92
CA ALA A 616 7.11 -20.72 18.92
C ALA A 616 6.26 -20.94 17.65
N GLY A 617 5.00 -21.36 17.79
CA GLY A 617 4.11 -21.61 16.64
C GLY A 617 3.77 -20.33 15.85
N LEU A 618 3.63 -19.18 16.51
CA LEU A 618 3.41 -17.89 15.83
C LEU A 618 4.68 -17.43 15.08
N GLU A 619 5.86 -17.68 15.65
CA GLU A 619 7.14 -17.39 14.99
C GLU A 619 7.34 -18.27 13.75
N GLU A 620 7.11 -19.58 13.86
CA GLU A 620 7.18 -20.52 12.73
C GLU A 620 6.16 -20.20 11.64
N ALA A 621 4.96 -19.77 12.02
CA ALA A 621 3.92 -19.33 11.09
C ALA A 621 4.20 -17.94 10.48
N GLY A 622 5.29 -17.27 10.83
CA GLY A 622 5.68 -15.98 10.29
C GLY A 622 4.83 -14.79 10.78
N ARG A 623 4.11 -14.94 11.92
CA ARG A 623 3.27 -13.91 12.53
C ARG A 623 4.08 -13.15 13.60
N SER A 624 5.08 -12.39 13.16
CA SER A 624 6.10 -11.78 14.02
C SER A 624 5.52 -10.90 15.14
N ILE A 625 4.50 -10.09 14.84
CA ILE A 625 3.89 -9.20 15.84
C ILE A 625 3.12 -10.00 16.90
N ASP A 626 2.39 -11.02 16.50
CA ASP A 626 1.67 -11.89 17.44
C ASP A 626 2.63 -12.76 18.26
N ALA A 627 3.74 -13.22 17.67
CA ALA A 627 4.81 -13.93 18.37
C ALA A 627 5.43 -13.08 19.48
N LEU A 628 5.71 -11.80 19.20
CA LEU A 628 6.22 -10.87 20.22
C LEU A 628 5.21 -10.63 21.33
N ARG A 629 3.92 -10.57 21.03
CA ARG A 629 2.84 -10.49 22.02
C ARG A 629 2.80 -11.74 22.89
N ALA A 630 2.94 -12.92 22.30
CA ALA A 630 3.02 -14.20 23.03
C ALA A 630 4.27 -14.27 23.94
N ARG A 631 5.42 -13.75 23.52
CA ARG A 631 6.64 -13.67 24.34
C ARG A 631 6.46 -12.79 25.58
N VAL A 632 5.67 -11.73 25.50
CA VAL A 632 5.30 -10.94 26.71
C VAL A 632 4.52 -11.82 27.68
N ILE A 633 3.57 -12.64 27.19
CA ILE A 633 2.82 -13.59 28.03
C ILE A 633 3.73 -14.66 28.62
N VAL A 634 4.73 -15.17 27.87
CA VAL A 634 5.78 -16.08 28.40
C VAL A 634 6.51 -15.44 29.58
N GLY A 635 6.93 -14.18 29.44
CA GLY A 635 7.59 -13.46 30.52
C GLY A 635 6.71 -13.34 31.79
N LEU A 636 5.41 -13.09 31.62
CA LEU A 636 4.46 -13.04 32.73
C LEU A 636 4.25 -14.41 33.36
N ALA A 637 4.16 -15.46 32.56
CA ALA A 637 4.00 -16.83 33.03
C ALA A 637 5.25 -17.34 33.80
N LEU A 638 6.45 -17.04 33.32
CA LEU A 638 7.71 -17.31 34.01
C LEU A 638 7.77 -16.64 35.41
N TRP A 639 7.23 -15.43 35.49
CA TRP A 639 7.14 -14.74 36.79
C TRP A 639 6.23 -15.50 37.77
N GLN A 640 5.07 -15.96 37.32
CA GLN A 640 4.13 -16.71 38.17
C GLN A 640 4.69 -18.08 38.59
N ASP A 641 5.52 -18.68 37.73
CA ASP A 641 6.26 -19.92 37.98
C ASP A 641 7.47 -19.74 38.94
N GLY A 642 7.71 -18.52 39.45
CA GLY A 642 8.82 -18.20 40.33
C GLY A 642 10.18 -18.05 39.65
N ARG A 643 10.26 -18.11 38.35
CA ARG A 643 11.47 -18.00 37.52
C ARG A 643 11.77 -16.53 37.20
N PHE A 644 12.07 -15.73 38.23
CA PHE A 644 12.13 -14.27 38.14
C PHE A 644 13.21 -13.74 37.18
N ASP A 645 14.41 -14.35 37.19
CA ASP A 645 15.52 -13.94 36.35
C ASP A 645 15.23 -14.21 34.85
N GLU A 646 14.63 -15.36 34.56
CA GLU A 646 14.23 -15.75 33.20
C GLU A 646 13.08 -14.85 32.71
N SER A 647 12.11 -14.53 33.57
CA SER A 647 11.05 -13.57 33.28
C SER A 647 11.62 -12.19 32.89
N ALA A 648 12.57 -11.68 33.70
CA ALA A 648 13.19 -10.40 33.44
C ALA A 648 13.99 -10.40 32.12
N HIS A 649 14.66 -11.51 31.84
CA HIS A 649 15.41 -11.69 30.58
C HIS A 649 14.46 -11.72 29.38
N GLU A 650 13.40 -12.54 29.44
CA GLU A 650 12.43 -12.71 28.34
C GLU A 650 11.69 -11.40 28.03
N LEU A 651 11.20 -10.68 29.07
CA LEU A 651 10.55 -9.41 28.87
C LEU A 651 11.50 -8.33 28.31
N LYS A 652 12.78 -8.37 28.69
CA LYS A 652 13.79 -7.48 28.09
C LYS A 652 14.05 -7.82 26.64
N ALA A 653 14.18 -9.11 26.31
CA ALA A 653 14.38 -9.58 24.94
C ALA A 653 13.18 -9.24 24.05
N ALA A 654 11.94 -9.47 24.54
CA ALA A 654 10.71 -9.10 23.84
C ALA A 654 10.64 -7.58 23.62
N GLN A 655 10.99 -6.76 24.65
CA GLN A 655 11.02 -5.31 24.50
C GLN A 655 11.98 -4.87 23.39
N LEU A 656 13.21 -5.36 23.39
CA LEU A 656 14.23 -5.00 22.38
C LEU A 656 13.80 -5.43 20.98
N ALA A 657 13.26 -6.64 20.82
CA ALA A 657 12.74 -7.11 19.54
C ALA A 657 11.57 -6.21 19.02
N CYS A 658 10.65 -5.82 19.90
CA CYS A 658 9.59 -4.86 19.55
C CYS A 658 10.15 -3.50 19.11
N GLU A 659 11.18 -2.97 19.80
CA GLU A 659 11.85 -1.71 19.46
C GLU A 659 12.54 -1.80 18.10
N GLN A 660 13.19 -2.93 17.78
CA GLN A 660 13.83 -3.16 16.48
C GLN A 660 12.84 -3.19 15.31
N LEU A 661 11.66 -3.76 15.51
CA LEU A 661 10.62 -3.80 14.50
C LEU A 661 9.77 -2.52 14.43
N GLY A 662 9.96 -1.57 15.37
CA GLY A 662 9.12 -0.38 15.46
C GLY A 662 7.76 -0.60 16.13
N ALA A 663 7.52 -1.77 16.75
CA ALA A 663 6.27 -2.12 17.45
C ALA A 663 6.16 -1.41 18.81
N SER A 664 5.97 -0.09 18.78
CA SER A 664 6.14 0.79 19.93
C SER A 664 5.12 0.56 21.05
N ALA A 665 3.89 0.13 20.75
CA ALA A 665 2.87 -0.21 21.74
C ALA A 665 3.29 -1.44 22.56
N LEU A 666 3.70 -2.52 21.87
CA LEU A 666 4.18 -3.75 22.53
C LEU A 666 5.48 -3.53 23.30
N ALA A 667 6.40 -2.74 22.75
CA ALA A 667 7.63 -2.36 23.45
C ALA A 667 7.33 -1.64 24.78
N ARG A 668 6.35 -0.72 24.76
CA ARG A 668 5.88 0.00 25.95
C ARG A 668 5.24 -0.96 26.95
N GLN A 669 4.39 -1.87 26.48
CA GLN A 669 3.76 -2.88 27.32
C GLN A 669 4.81 -3.78 28.01
N ALA A 670 5.73 -4.37 27.25
CA ALA A 670 6.80 -5.20 27.80
C ALA A 670 7.68 -4.43 28.83
N ARG A 671 7.97 -3.16 28.58
CA ARG A 671 8.70 -2.28 29.49
C ARG A 671 7.93 -2.01 30.79
N VAL A 672 6.63 -1.76 30.71
CA VAL A 672 5.76 -1.51 31.87
C VAL A 672 5.69 -2.77 32.74
N GLU A 673 5.41 -3.94 32.14
CA GLU A 673 5.32 -5.20 32.86
C GLU A 673 6.67 -5.55 33.51
N ARG A 674 7.78 -5.43 32.80
CA ARG A 674 9.12 -5.66 33.35
C ARG A 674 9.38 -4.76 34.58
N ARG A 675 9.05 -3.47 34.54
CA ARG A 675 9.22 -2.55 35.69
C ARG A 675 8.29 -2.91 36.85
N ARG A 676 7.04 -3.25 36.56
CA ARG A 676 6.04 -3.68 37.54
C ARG A 676 6.50 -4.92 38.29
N LEU A 677 7.02 -5.92 37.57
CA LEU A 677 7.49 -7.16 38.15
C LEU A 677 8.80 -6.96 38.91
N ALA A 678 9.75 -6.21 38.39
CA ALA A 678 11.01 -5.88 39.08
C ALA A 678 10.76 -5.18 40.44
N ALA A 679 9.71 -4.36 40.56
CA ALA A 679 9.32 -3.74 41.82
C ALA A 679 8.73 -4.73 42.84
N ARG A 680 8.25 -5.89 42.40
CA ARG A 680 7.62 -6.95 43.21
C ARG A 680 8.54 -8.16 43.45
N ALA A 681 9.69 -8.21 42.78
CA ALA A 681 10.64 -9.31 42.91
C ALA A 681 11.06 -9.47 44.39
N PRO A 682 11.05 -10.70 44.93
CA PRO A 682 11.62 -10.97 46.24
C PRO A 682 13.09 -10.53 46.20
N ARG A 683 13.46 -9.59 47.06
CA ARG A 683 14.88 -9.26 47.20
C ARG A 683 15.59 -10.51 47.67
N ALA A 684 16.53 -10.98 46.85
CA ALA A 684 17.45 -12.04 47.28
C ALA A 684 18.06 -11.59 48.60
N LYS A 685 17.86 -12.36 49.68
CA LYS A 685 18.61 -12.18 50.92
C LYS A 685 20.06 -12.42 50.55
N SER A 686 20.82 -11.36 50.34
CA SER A 686 22.29 -11.47 50.26
C SER A 686 22.78 -12.15 51.51
N PRO A 687 23.57 -13.22 51.42
CA PRO A 687 24.14 -13.89 52.59
C PRO A 687 25.09 -13.01 53.42
N ASP A 688 25.43 -11.82 52.95
CA ASP A 688 26.48 -10.97 53.51
C ASP A 688 25.91 -9.67 54.13
N ALA A 689 24.93 -9.77 55.06
CA ALA A 689 24.44 -8.61 55.81
C ALA A 689 25.43 -8.12 56.87
N GLU A 690 26.52 -8.82 57.08
CA GLU A 690 27.52 -8.44 58.10
C GLU A 690 28.73 -7.64 57.56
N SER A 691 28.81 -7.36 56.26
CA SER A 691 29.93 -6.63 55.67
C SER A 691 29.54 -5.27 54.99
N SER A 692 28.31 -4.82 55.17
CA SER A 692 27.73 -3.69 54.37
C SER A 692 28.32 -2.31 54.68
N VAL A 693 29.09 -2.12 55.72
CA VAL A 693 29.69 -0.82 56.10
C VAL A 693 30.93 -0.45 55.25
N MET A 694 31.48 -1.41 54.54
CA MET A 694 32.67 -1.21 53.68
C MET A 694 32.39 -0.79 52.23
N VAL A 695 31.14 -0.66 51.80
CA VAL A 695 30.78 -0.38 50.41
C VAL A 695 30.45 1.12 50.15
N LEU A 696 30.45 1.93 51.20
CA LEU A 696 30.24 3.39 51.01
C LEU A 696 31.53 4.06 50.51
N THR A 697 31.40 4.92 49.51
CA THR A 697 32.53 5.80 49.12
C THR A 697 32.91 6.73 50.23
N GLY A 698 34.14 7.20 50.28
CA GLY A 698 34.65 8.10 51.33
C GLY A 698 33.71 9.34 51.55
N ARG A 699 33.06 9.84 50.50
CA ARG A 699 32.11 10.93 50.59
C ARG A 699 30.77 10.51 51.18
N GLU A 700 30.29 9.35 50.86
CA GLU A 700 29.07 8.76 51.43
C GLU A 700 29.24 8.39 52.87
N GLN A 701 30.43 7.92 53.28
CA GLN A 701 30.81 7.67 54.69
C GLN A 701 30.78 8.96 55.50
N GLN A 702 31.39 10.05 54.98
CA GLN A 702 31.36 11.35 55.64
C GLN A 702 29.93 11.85 55.86
N ILE A 703 29.08 11.71 54.87
CA ILE A 703 27.67 12.13 54.98
C ILE A 703 26.91 11.23 55.95
N ALA A 704 27.11 9.93 55.92
CA ALA A 704 26.47 8.96 56.81
C ALA A 704 26.89 9.22 58.28
N ALA A 705 28.17 9.55 58.56
CA ALA A 705 28.67 9.94 59.88
C ALA A 705 28.01 11.24 60.36
N LEU A 706 27.91 12.26 59.53
CA LEU A 706 27.23 13.54 59.87
C LEU A 706 25.72 13.37 60.09
N VAL A 707 25.12 12.36 59.46
CA VAL A 707 23.71 11.98 59.72
C VAL A 707 23.57 11.30 61.08
N SER A 708 24.52 10.46 61.50
CA SER A 708 24.51 9.85 62.83
C SER A 708 24.72 10.90 63.95
N ASP A 709 25.45 11.99 63.65
CA ASP A 709 25.60 13.14 64.53
C ASP A 709 24.35 14.04 64.59
N GLY A 710 23.26 13.68 63.90
CA GLY A 710 21.97 14.38 63.93
C GLY A 710 21.88 15.65 63.08
N LEU A 711 22.86 15.96 62.20
CA LEU A 711 22.88 17.19 61.40
C LEU A 711 21.84 17.13 60.28
N THR A 712 21.13 18.23 60.03
CA THR A 712 20.20 18.33 58.87
C THR A 712 20.94 18.42 57.53
N ASN A 713 20.30 18.16 56.42
CA ASN A 713 20.91 18.23 55.07
C ASN A 713 21.52 19.61 54.81
N ARG A 714 20.87 20.67 55.29
CA ARG A 714 21.35 22.03 55.18
C ARG A 714 22.66 22.29 55.99
N LEU A 715 22.79 21.71 57.17
CA LEU A 715 24.01 21.81 58.00
C LEU A 715 25.13 20.94 57.40
N ILE A 716 24.81 19.74 56.88
CA ILE A 716 25.77 18.90 56.18
C ILE A 716 26.29 19.59 54.93
N ALA A 717 25.41 20.20 54.13
CA ALA A 717 25.75 20.94 52.93
C ALA A 717 26.72 22.10 53.25
N LYS A 718 26.44 22.86 54.33
CA LYS A 718 27.29 23.96 54.79
C LYS A 718 28.66 23.47 55.31
N ARG A 719 28.68 22.34 56.01
CA ARG A 719 29.91 21.78 56.60
C ARG A 719 30.83 21.14 55.54
N LEU A 720 30.24 20.62 54.49
CA LEU A 720 30.96 19.94 53.40
C LEU A 720 31.17 20.84 52.17
N HIS A 721 30.75 22.11 52.22
CA HIS A 721 30.80 23.08 51.10
C HIS A 721 30.22 22.58 49.81
N ILE A 722 29.02 21.93 49.82
CA ILE A 722 28.29 21.43 48.68
C ILE A 722 26.82 21.92 48.72
N ALA A 723 26.10 21.75 47.58
CA ALA A 723 24.69 22.10 47.54
C ALA A 723 23.84 21.12 48.36
N GLU A 724 22.74 21.56 48.97
CA GLU A 724 21.82 20.73 49.75
C GLU A 724 21.25 19.58 48.90
N LYS A 725 20.98 19.85 47.62
CA LYS A 725 20.54 18.84 46.63
C LYS A 725 21.58 17.75 46.39
N THR A 726 22.88 18.06 46.49
CA THR A 726 23.97 17.09 46.38
C THR A 726 24.03 16.18 47.61
N VAL A 727 23.71 16.71 48.82
CA VAL A 727 23.58 15.90 50.03
C VAL A 727 22.41 14.92 49.92
N GLU A 728 21.28 15.37 49.39
CA GLU A 728 20.11 14.52 49.14
C GLU A 728 20.45 13.38 48.20
N MET A 729 21.17 13.65 47.11
CA MET A 729 21.61 12.64 46.15
C MET A 729 22.53 11.62 46.83
N HIS A 730 23.51 12.05 47.59
CA HIS A 730 24.39 11.14 48.31
C HIS A 730 23.66 10.31 49.37
N LEU A 731 22.70 10.93 50.09
CA LEU A 731 21.85 10.19 51.03
C LEU A 731 20.97 9.14 50.37
N SER A 732 20.42 9.44 49.20
CA SER A 732 19.68 8.44 48.40
C SER A 732 20.56 7.26 48.03
N ASN A 733 21.82 7.52 47.65
CA ASN A 733 22.79 6.46 47.36
C ASN A 733 23.19 5.67 48.62
N VAL A 734 23.37 6.34 49.76
CA VAL A 734 23.62 5.70 51.08
C VAL A 734 22.44 4.81 51.46
N PHE A 735 21.20 5.30 51.33
CA PHE A 735 19.99 4.47 51.58
C PHE A 735 19.97 3.24 50.71
N ALA A 736 20.25 3.37 49.39
CA ALA A 736 20.27 2.27 48.46
C ALA A 736 21.39 1.25 48.79
N LYS A 737 22.57 1.75 49.14
CA LYS A 737 23.73 0.87 49.46
C LYS A 737 23.61 0.17 50.80
N LEU A 738 23.05 0.83 51.80
CA LEU A 738 22.81 0.25 53.11
C LEU A 738 21.49 -0.50 53.25
N GLY A 739 20.66 -0.51 52.19
CA GLY A 739 19.36 -1.19 52.19
C GLY A 739 18.34 -0.61 53.17
N VAL A 740 18.45 0.67 53.53
CA VAL A 740 17.58 1.32 54.52
C VAL A 740 16.67 2.37 53.86
N SER A 741 15.48 2.55 54.40
CA SER A 741 14.45 3.42 53.81
C SER A 741 14.33 4.81 54.45
N ASN A 742 15.06 5.07 55.55
CA ASN A 742 14.96 6.35 56.24
C ASN A 742 16.27 6.74 56.96
N ARG A 743 16.36 8.03 57.32
CA ARG A 743 17.52 8.66 57.94
C ARG A 743 17.86 8.08 59.33
N ALA A 744 16.86 7.75 60.12
CA ALA A 744 17.06 7.18 61.44
C ALA A 744 17.72 5.77 61.37
N ALA A 745 17.39 4.98 60.33
CA ALA A 745 18.01 3.70 60.10
C ALA A 745 19.49 3.81 59.73
N VAL A 746 19.89 4.85 58.93
CA VAL A 746 21.29 5.14 58.66
C VAL A 746 22.05 5.48 59.92
N ALA A 747 21.50 6.38 60.75
CA ALA A 747 22.10 6.74 62.03
C ALA A 747 22.30 5.52 62.95
N ALA A 748 21.27 4.67 63.07
CA ALA A 748 21.35 3.45 63.89
C ALA A 748 22.38 2.43 63.37
N MET A 749 22.58 2.33 62.05
CA MET A 749 23.57 1.41 61.45
C MET A 749 25.01 1.91 61.65
N VAL A 750 25.24 3.22 61.47
CA VAL A 750 26.58 3.84 61.65
C VAL A 750 26.98 3.80 63.11
N THR A 751 26.06 4.00 64.06
CA THR A 751 26.33 3.94 65.50
C THR A 751 26.64 2.52 66.01
N ARG A 752 26.10 1.45 65.37
CA ARG A 752 26.39 0.06 65.73
C ARG A 752 27.71 -0.49 65.13
N GLY A 753 28.28 0.20 64.11
CA GLY A 753 29.53 -0.19 63.44
C GLY A 753 30.77 0.59 63.81
N GLY A 754 30.75 1.43 64.85
CA GLY A 754 31.90 2.18 65.33
C GLY A 754 32.89 1.28 66.12
N PRO A 755 34.24 1.47 65.99
CA PRO A 755 35.23 0.62 66.56
C PRO A 755 35.53 0.98 68.03
N ASP A 756 34.54 0.95 68.93
CA ASP A 756 34.77 1.08 70.40
C ASP A 756 33.63 0.42 71.17
N SER A 757 33.74 -0.87 71.46
CA SER A 757 33.21 -1.48 72.70
C SER A 757 34.02 -2.76 72.95
N PRO A 758 34.75 -2.86 74.10
CA PRO A 758 35.51 -4.04 74.49
C PRO A 758 34.60 -5.17 74.98
N PRO A 759 35.13 -6.40 75.21
CA PRO A 759 34.50 -7.69 75.13
C PRO A 759 33.45 -8.02 76.18
#